data_ee72d6fc46401da7974059c56e9e7a72
#
_entry.id   ee72d6fc46401da7974059c56e9e7a72
#
_cell.length_a   1.000
_cell.length_b   1.000
_cell.length_c   1.000
_cell.angle_alpha   90.00
_cell.angle_beta   90.00
_cell.angle_gamma   90.00
#
_symmetry.space_group_name_H-M   'P 1'
#
loop_
_entity.id
_entity.type
_entity.pdbx_description
1 polymer ?
#
loop_
_entity_poly.entity_id
_entity_poly.type
_entity_poly.pdbx_seq_one_letter_code
_entity_poly.pdbx_strand_id
1 'polypeptide(L)'
;MGLLEILKLKPVEVPALVSEVERAGGGKGDKDKSPAPKVAQVAVEPEIEKTTGKGDDDSPVSDTAPEKTGGKDGDSEGEKAKLSPTQAKAKSDYEKARGATKKLIDDLNANAQRGTIMAQINLATAKLAEADAHAAKLEFPQANAALTATGVICAAARQLADDWGAYAKLRASCAAMVSAFKGFDTADVTATLNTTIAQADALVALAPPKFGDATTKLQGIDDVIRPKLRARVDDSKGRLVALEALDPKVKTFLAAELTKGRSLVATLESSFASGDWSILLSARAAASDLLGPTQRMAPRRQAYETQRTATVAAIDAVKADATVKGQAPALAALLAQADGLASHDTMNFTRGNKVLVDAEARAKAILAAAPTVASYTTERAAADKELAALAAHAAAAQVAAQLEAIRKLLQDATAAVGLAAGNPQAWTTALTATQRARADLAEAKKVADALGPTVVAQAAAAKPNDVGGMKTALATLRADAAAAAKLPFAAEAAAQFKSFTAAADGADKALGKSDGKAGAKALAEAAQALAAAKAVQSGHGQYAMMLATVEAKLKALQALPTAASIKTSFEPVVKAIADAKAKDKAKAEVEALAALRRGNDAVAAAEQAHRERSEFDSLATTSLATINALTDAKAKKEHAKALDDAKQIADKLRFGDAKAALQAIEVKIDEGKLKSAAAANPGNPQILAIAKKMAANGGGKTLDALIKGQPDSADPRILTALAEGRYGMAFAVDPSADPKNEMKSMKVVCAMFAKIPQDIVGNTSITRVSHKDKTNKSVGGGYTPASGAIGMTGRPEKAEQEFGSALSKTKNGKPVSELPGKIDPDCQPANEKKVDFLAFAAAHEVGHGVDDSQSFMAKNGNKAAFGGWTEHGADMQAVADIVGPHFKFYTTPEQKDYVLSTLLSKPTTTPPVPTAPGDWAKAKQDFDDWFEIASEGDPWWSQSKSDAITIGTRIYQQAYTRNWVSYDAAARSKGLTGYQFRAPGEWFAELYAGYRSGKLGKKHPALEWLTKL
;
A
#
# COMPACT_ATOMS: atom_id res chain seq x y z
N MET A 1 -30.05 14.81 -30.26
CA MET A 1 -30.29 13.34 -30.36
C MET A 1 -29.20 12.64 -29.57
N GLY A 2 -29.64 11.92 -28.59
CA GLY A 2 -28.90 11.62 -27.39
C GLY A 2 -28.01 10.40 -27.45
N LEU A 3 -27.03 10.45 -26.58
CA LEU A 3 -26.00 9.46 -26.31
C LEU A 3 -26.55 8.21 -25.56
N LEU A 4 -27.83 7.91 -25.63
CA LEU A 4 -28.51 6.89 -24.81
C LEU A 4 -28.95 5.63 -25.59
N GLU A 5 -28.50 5.47 -26.84
CA GLU A 5 -28.93 4.35 -27.69
C GLU A 5 -27.87 3.28 -28.02
N ILE A 6 -26.68 3.33 -27.45
CA ILE A 6 -25.56 2.40 -27.79
C ILE A 6 -25.30 1.34 -26.69
N LEU A 7 -26.03 1.31 -25.59
CA LEU A 7 -25.82 0.29 -24.56
C LEU A 7 -27.07 -0.61 -24.37
N LYS A 8 -27.49 -1.31 -25.43
CA LYS A 8 -28.36 -2.49 -25.28
C LYS A 8 -27.50 -3.72 -24.99
N LEU A 9 -27.02 -3.86 -23.78
CA LEU A 9 -26.57 -5.15 -23.24
C LEU A 9 -27.77 -5.82 -22.58
N LYS A 10 -28.16 -7.00 -23.10
CA LYS A 10 -29.17 -7.88 -22.49
C LYS A 10 -28.71 -8.30 -21.11
N PRO A 11 -29.59 -8.36 -20.09
CA PRO A 11 -29.25 -8.96 -18.81
C PRO A 11 -29.04 -10.46 -18.99
N VAL A 12 -27.90 -10.94 -18.49
CA VAL A 12 -27.66 -12.38 -18.29
C VAL A 12 -28.46 -12.78 -17.05
N GLU A 13 -29.46 -13.60 -17.23
CA GLU A 13 -30.20 -14.24 -16.15
C GLU A 13 -29.28 -15.17 -15.38
N VAL A 14 -29.05 -14.85 -14.11
CA VAL A 14 -28.42 -15.75 -13.14
C VAL A 14 -29.58 -16.64 -12.59
N PRO A 15 -29.49 -17.98 -12.65
CA PRO A 15 -30.52 -18.83 -12.06
C PRO A 15 -30.52 -18.67 -10.54
N ALA A 16 -31.62 -18.22 -10.00
CA ALA A 16 -31.89 -18.22 -8.56
C ALA A 16 -32.07 -19.67 -8.10
N LEU A 17 -31.19 -20.13 -7.23
CA LEU A 17 -31.40 -21.31 -6.41
C LEU A 17 -32.44 -20.96 -5.34
N VAL A 18 -33.69 -21.32 -5.61
CA VAL A 18 -34.79 -21.29 -4.67
C VAL A 18 -34.64 -22.51 -3.78
N SER A 19 -34.38 -22.32 -2.50
CA SER A 19 -34.57 -23.33 -1.48
C SER A 19 -36.06 -23.31 -1.09
N GLU A 20 -36.80 -24.31 -1.50
CA GLU A 20 -38.12 -24.64 -0.94
C GLU A 20 -37.95 -25.06 0.52
N VAL A 21 -38.53 -24.30 1.43
CA VAL A 21 -38.98 -24.80 2.74
C VAL A 21 -40.46 -24.60 2.79
N GLU A 22 -41.13 -25.74 2.81
CA GLU A 22 -42.58 -25.88 2.82
C GLU A 22 -43.27 -25.19 4.00
N ARG A 23 -44.37 -24.56 3.70
CA ARG A 23 -45.43 -24.18 4.63
C ARG A 23 -46.29 -25.39 4.95
N ALA A 24 -46.37 -25.73 6.23
CA ALA A 24 -47.53 -26.38 6.81
C ALA A 24 -47.72 -25.77 8.20
N GLY A 25 -48.76 -25.03 8.47
CA GLY A 25 -50.09 -25.49 8.76
C GLY A 25 -50.35 -25.22 10.23
N GLY A 26 -51.24 -24.27 10.55
CA GLY A 26 -51.57 -23.75 11.86
C GLY A 26 -52.19 -24.77 12.83
N GLY A 27 -52.09 -24.40 14.12
CA GLY A 27 -52.82 -25.07 15.22
C GLY A 27 -52.60 -24.29 16.51
N LYS A 28 -53.65 -23.66 16.98
CA LYS A 28 -53.78 -23.02 18.30
C LYS A 28 -53.80 -24.08 19.41
N GLY A 29 -53.28 -23.73 20.56
CA GLY A 29 -53.69 -24.30 21.80
C GLY A 29 -52.65 -24.55 22.86
N ASP A 30 -52.71 -23.71 23.78
CA ASP A 30 -52.79 -23.83 25.25
C ASP A 30 -51.53 -24.11 26.08
N LYS A 31 -51.54 -23.37 27.15
CA LYS A 31 -50.59 -23.33 28.29
C LYS A 31 -50.50 -24.70 28.97
N ASP A 32 -49.31 -25.16 29.32
CA ASP A 32 -49.09 -25.55 30.70
C ASP A 32 -47.63 -25.54 31.11
N LYS A 33 -47.42 -25.16 32.36
CA LYS A 33 -46.17 -25.08 33.06
C LYS A 33 -45.75 -26.44 33.58
N SER A 34 -44.46 -26.82 33.40
CA SER A 34 -43.72 -27.50 34.47
C SER A 34 -42.25 -27.76 34.09
N PRO A 35 -41.36 -28.00 35.04
CA PRO A 35 -40.02 -27.47 35.00
C PRO A 35 -38.94 -28.45 34.48
N ALA A 36 -37.84 -27.89 34.03
CA ALA A 36 -36.67 -28.62 33.55
C ALA A 36 -35.94 -29.42 34.68
N PRO A 37 -35.46 -30.60 34.36
CA PRO A 37 -34.53 -31.26 35.26
C PRO A 37 -33.09 -30.72 35.11
N LYS A 38 -32.52 -30.33 36.24
CA LYS A 38 -31.10 -30.03 36.38
C LYS A 38 -30.29 -31.31 36.15
N VAL A 39 -29.42 -31.29 35.14
CA VAL A 39 -28.36 -32.29 35.02
C VAL A 39 -27.13 -31.71 35.73
N ALA A 40 -26.70 -32.41 36.78
CA ALA A 40 -25.51 -32.10 37.53
C ALA A 40 -24.27 -32.43 36.70
N GLN A 41 -23.40 -31.43 36.54
CA GLN A 41 -22.02 -31.65 36.10
C GLN A 41 -21.22 -32.24 37.25
N VAL A 42 -20.70 -33.43 37.07
CA VAL A 42 -19.65 -33.98 37.89
C VAL A 42 -18.32 -33.68 37.19
N ALA A 43 -17.61 -32.73 37.75
CA ALA A 43 -16.21 -32.52 37.46
C ALA A 43 -15.38 -33.59 38.17
N VAL A 44 -14.58 -34.32 37.43
CA VAL A 44 -13.50 -35.13 37.97
C VAL A 44 -12.20 -34.60 37.41
N GLU A 45 -11.54 -33.80 38.19
CA GLU A 45 -10.12 -33.56 38.03
C GLU A 45 -9.31 -34.71 38.65
N PRO A 46 -8.24 -35.20 38.07
CA PRO A 46 -7.20 -35.91 38.80
C PRO A 46 -6.08 -34.94 39.15
N GLU A 47 -5.98 -34.62 40.42
CA GLU A 47 -4.76 -34.11 41.04
C GLU A 47 -3.61 -35.11 40.87
N ILE A 48 -2.51 -34.67 40.34
CA ILE A 48 -1.24 -35.38 40.42
C ILE A 48 -0.40 -34.67 41.51
N GLU A 49 -0.34 -35.28 42.63
CA GLU A 49 0.56 -34.95 43.75
C GLU A 49 2.02 -35.23 43.34
N LYS A 50 2.84 -34.23 43.49
CA LYS A 50 4.30 -34.35 43.48
C LYS A 50 4.76 -34.82 44.84
N THR A 51 5.36 -35.99 44.92
CA THR A 51 6.26 -36.34 46.03
C THR A 51 7.67 -36.52 45.49
N THR A 52 8.51 -35.65 45.97
CA THR A 52 9.95 -35.75 45.92
C THR A 52 10.42 -36.74 47.00
N GLY A 53 11.24 -37.70 46.61
CA GLY A 53 11.92 -38.60 47.57
C GLY A 53 13.22 -39.08 46.95
N LYS A 54 14.31 -38.53 47.44
CA LYS A 54 15.67 -39.07 47.31
C LYS A 54 15.81 -40.35 48.15
N GLY A 55 16.61 -41.29 47.70
CA GLY A 55 17.13 -42.38 48.50
C GLY A 55 17.94 -43.32 47.65
N ASP A 56 19.25 -43.16 47.78
CA ASP A 56 20.27 -44.13 47.37
C ASP A 56 20.08 -45.45 48.13
N ASP A 57 20.38 -46.62 47.59
CA ASP A 57 21.45 -47.50 47.96
C ASP A 57 21.28 -48.90 47.36
N ASP A 58 22.35 -49.34 46.79
CA ASP A 58 23.06 -50.61 46.75
C ASP A 58 22.41 -51.95 47.15
N SER A 59 22.49 -52.82 46.16
CA SER A 59 23.04 -54.19 46.24
C SER A 59 22.40 -55.29 47.14
N PRO A 60 22.75 -56.51 46.90
CA PRO A 60 22.68 -57.37 45.74
C PRO A 60 21.99 -58.73 46.01
N VAL A 61 21.73 -59.42 44.93
CA VAL A 61 21.77 -60.91 44.75
C VAL A 61 21.61 -61.78 45.95
N SER A 62 20.63 -62.63 45.91
CA SER A 62 20.78 -63.99 46.56
C SER A 62 20.04 -65.05 45.72
N ASP A 63 20.82 -65.80 44.97
CA ASP A 63 20.52 -67.13 44.56
C ASP A 63 20.27 -67.98 45.80
N THR A 64 19.15 -68.63 45.85
CA THR A 64 19.03 -69.86 46.65
C THR A 64 18.17 -70.86 45.93
N ALA A 65 18.86 -71.83 45.33
CA ALA A 65 18.32 -73.15 45.04
C ALA A 65 18.07 -73.90 46.37
N PRO A 66 16.96 -74.60 46.47
CA PRO A 66 16.80 -75.57 47.58
C PRO A 66 17.44 -76.88 47.19
N GLU A 67 18.30 -77.27 48.11
CA GLU A 67 19.00 -78.53 48.20
C GLU A 67 18.08 -79.77 48.08
N LYS A 68 18.68 -80.78 47.48
CA LYS A 68 18.27 -82.15 47.55
C LYS A 68 18.42 -82.72 49.00
N THR A 69 17.35 -83.18 49.58
CA THR A 69 17.43 -84.13 50.65
C THR A 69 17.01 -85.47 50.07
N GLY A 70 17.98 -86.41 50.09
CA GLY A 70 17.76 -87.81 49.83
C GLY A 70 17.03 -88.49 50.95
N GLY A 71 16.10 -89.28 50.65
CA GLY A 71 15.50 -90.23 51.51
C GLY A 71 15.27 -91.51 50.71
N LYS A 72 16.06 -92.47 51.03
CA LYS A 72 15.98 -93.85 50.56
C LYS A 72 14.77 -94.54 51.16
N ASP A 73 14.38 -95.57 50.40
CA ASP A 73 13.70 -96.77 50.72
C ASP A 73 12.17 -96.79 50.67
N GLY A 74 11.69 -97.68 49.85
CA GLY A 74 10.37 -98.23 49.85
C GLY A 74 9.96 -98.78 48.46
N ASP A 75 10.57 -100.00 48.18
CA ASP A 75 10.09 -100.86 47.10
C ASP A 75 8.60 -101.12 47.30
N SER A 76 7.75 -100.66 46.34
CA SER A 76 6.51 -101.25 46.04
C SER A 76 6.38 -101.29 44.50
N GLU A 77 6.69 -102.48 43.96
CA GLU A 77 6.31 -102.78 42.58
C GLU A 77 4.81 -102.68 42.43
N GLY A 78 4.28 -101.52 42.13
CA GLY A 78 2.92 -101.32 41.60
C GLY A 78 2.94 -101.79 40.15
N GLU A 79 2.24 -102.90 39.89
CA GLU A 79 1.98 -103.37 38.50
C GLU A 79 1.55 -102.23 37.64
N LYS A 80 2.42 -101.79 36.75
CA LYS A 80 2.04 -100.97 35.63
C LYS A 80 1.07 -101.76 34.73
N ALA A 81 -0.23 -101.56 34.92
CA ALA A 81 -1.28 -102.02 34.02
C ALA A 81 -0.79 -101.82 32.58
N LYS A 82 -0.42 -102.93 31.91
CA LYS A 82 -0.06 -102.88 30.52
C LYS A 82 -1.27 -102.35 29.73
N LEU A 83 -1.14 -101.15 29.14
CA LEU A 83 -2.16 -100.56 28.28
C LEU A 83 -2.50 -101.58 27.18
N SER A 84 -3.79 -101.74 26.86
CA SER A 84 -4.23 -102.48 25.71
C SER A 84 -3.61 -101.91 24.41
N PRO A 85 -3.39 -102.70 23.38
CA PRO A 85 -2.81 -102.24 22.13
C PRO A 85 -3.61 -101.04 21.58
N THR A 86 -4.88 -100.97 21.79
CA THR A 86 -5.77 -99.88 21.37
C THR A 86 -5.53 -98.65 22.22
N GLN A 87 -5.33 -98.77 23.55
CA GLN A 87 -5.00 -97.60 24.43
C GLN A 87 -3.54 -97.12 24.22
N ALA A 88 -2.62 -98.04 23.89
CA ALA A 88 -1.24 -97.70 23.57
C ALA A 88 -1.18 -96.87 22.27
N LYS A 89 -1.96 -97.24 21.28
CA LYS A 89 -2.09 -96.47 20.06
C LYS A 89 -2.79 -95.06 20.33
N ALA A 90 -3.87 -95.01 21.09
CA ALA A 90 -4.61 -93.80 21.46
C ALA A 90 -3.70 -92.90 22.23
N LYS A 91 -2.81 -93.41 23.13
CA LYS A 91 -1.80 -92.59 23.85
C LYS A 91 -0.79 -91.99 22.89
N SER A 92 -0.26 -92.81 21.93
CA SER A 92 0.70 -92.31 20.98
C SER A 92 0.12 -91.22 20.06
N ASP A 93 -1.12 -91.43 19.58
CA ASP A 93 -1.85 -90.45 18.79
C ASP A 93 -2.10 -89.15 19.60
N TYR A 94 -2.45 -89.27 20.87
CA TYR A 94 -2.60 -88.13 21.80
C TYR A 94 -1.29 -87.37 21.98
N GLU A 95 -0.17 -88.09 22.29
CA GLU A 95 1.15 -87.44 22.53
C GLU A 95 1.62 -86.68 21.29
N LYS A 96 1.42 -87.21 20.11
CA LYS A 96 1.71 -86.59 18.81
C LYS A 96 0.87 -85.33 18.64
N ALA A 97 -0.45 -85.45 18.85
CA ALA A 97 -1.39 -84.31 18.73
C ALA A 97 -1.11 -83.23 19.79
N ARG A 98 -0.77 -83.66 21.03
CA ARG A 98 -0.37 -82.76 22.11
C ARG A 98 0.88 -81.92 21.75
N GLY A 99 1.92 -82.59 21.18
CA GLY A 99 3.17 -81.96 20.75
C GLY A 99 2.89 -80.89 19.70
N ALA A 100 2.06 -81.21 18.71
CA ALA A 100 1.61 -80.27 17.68
C ALA A 100 0.84 -79.07 18.28
N THR A 101 -0.09 -79.31 19.19
CA THR A 101 -0.91 -78.27 19.84
C THR A 101 -0.07 -77.36 20.77
N LYS A 102 0.90 -77.99 21.54
CA LYS A 102 1.84 -77.20 22.34
C LYS A 102 2.65 -76.29 21.49
N LYS A 103 3.17 -76.74 20.36
CA LYS A 103 3.90 -75.92 19.43
C LYS A 103 3.05 -74.76 18.92
N LEU A 104 1.77 -74.93 18.61
CA LEU A 104 0.87 -73.81 18.27
C LEU A 104 0.78 -72.75 19.37
N ILE A 105 0.70 -73.15 20.62
CA ILE A 105 0.69 -72.22 21.79
C ILE A 105 2.03 -71.50 21.88
N ASP A 106 3.14 -72.24 21.74
CA ASP A 106 4.49 -71.69 21.81
C ASP A 106 4.71 -70.66 20.64
N ASP A 107 4.23 -70.95 19.43
CA ASP A 107 4.25 -70.05 18.25
C ASP A 107 3.44 -68.78 18.55
N LEU A 108 2.25 -68.87 19.19
CA LEU A 108 1.44 -67.72 19.61
C LEU A 108 2.13 -66.89 20.72
N ASN A 109 2.82 -67.54 21.67
CA ASN A 109 3.60 -66.85 22.70
C ASN A 109 4.81 -66.07 22.13
N ALA A 110 5.37 -66.59 21.00
CA ALA A 110 6.46 -65.89 20.26
C ALA A 110 5.92 -64.83 19.29
N ASN A 111 4.61 -64.73 19.11
CA ASN A 111 4.01 -63.74 18.19
C ASN A 111 4.22 -62.31 18.68
N ALA A 112 4.59 -61.41 17.78
CA ALA A 112 4.80 -59.97 18.11
C ALA A 112 3.55 -59.30 18.72
N GLN A 113 2.36 -59.87 18.44
CA GLN A 113 1.08 -59.36 18.95
C GLN A 113 0.56 -60.11 20.20
N ARG A 114 1.47 -60.82 20.91
CA ARG A 114 1.15 -61.60 22.08
C ARG A 114 0.25 -60.87 23.10
N GLY A 115 0.49 -59.56 23.33
CA GLY A 115 -0.30 -58.80 24.29
C GLY A 115 -1.79 -58.73 23.93
N THR A 116 -2.12 -58.61 22.62
CA THR A 116 -3.48 -58.53 22.11
C THR A 116 -4.25 -59.86 22.20
N ILE A 117 -3.54 -60.98 22.07
CA ILE A 117 -4.12 -62.33 22.04
C ILE A 117 -3.89 -63.09 23.35
N MET A 118 -3.44 -62.47 24.43
CA MET A 118 -3.08 -63.13 25.71
C MET A 118 -4.24 -63.90 26.33
N ALA A 119 -5.46 -63.37 26.21
CA ALA A 119 -6.65 -64.05 26.74
C ALA A 119 -6.89 -65.40 26.02
N GLN A 120 -6.70 -65.43 24.69
CA GLN A 120 -6.82 -66.66 23.88
C GLN A 120 -5.66 -67.64 24.15
N ILE A 121 -4.45 -67.12 24.34
CA ILE A 121 -3.31 -67.95 24.73
C ILE A 121 -3.55 -68.60 26.10
N ASN A 122 -4.06 -67.85 27.07
CA ASN A 122 -4.40 -68.36 28.38
C ASN A 122 -5.52 -69.43 28.28
N LEU A 123 -6.56 -69.20 27.49
CA LEU A 123 -7.63 -70.15 27.26
C LEU A 123 -7.14 -71.43 26.55
N ALA A 124 -6.28 -71.29 25.52
CA ALA A 124 -5.67 -72.44 24.84
C ALA A 124 -4.78 -73.24 25.82
N THR A 125 -4.01 -72.55 26.66
CA THR A 125 -3.16 -73.20 27.68
C THR A 125 -4.04 -73.98 28.72
N ALA A 126 -5.14 -73.36 29.15
CA ALA A 126 -6.08 -74.04 30.07
C ALA A 126 -6.73 -75.26 29.44
N LYS A 127 -7.12 -75.17 28.17
CA LYS A 127 -7.66 -76.32 27.40
C LYS A 127 -6.65 -77.44 27.14
N LEU A 128 -5.35 -77.05 26.96
CA LEU A 128 -4.27 -78.07 26.87
C LEU A 128 -4.11 -78.78 28.24
N ALA A 129 -4.14 -78.07 29.36
CA ALA A 129 -4.10 -78.66 30.67
C ALA A 129 -5.34 -79.61 30.94
N GLU A 130 -6.53 -79.26 30.46
CA GLU A 130 -7.71 -80.13 30.51
C GLU A 130 -7.49 -81.42 29.71
N ALA A 131 -6.90 -81.32 28.52
CA ALA A 131 -6.52 -82.46 27.72
C ALA A 131 -5.53 -83.35 28.42
N ASP A 132 -4.51 -82.75 29.08
CA ASP A 132 -3.52 -83.49 29.87
C ASP A 132 -4.21 -84.22 31.06
N ALA A 133 -5.17 -83.55 31.72
CA ALA A 133 -5.93 -84.21 32.82
C ALA A 133 -6.77 -85.37 32.37
N HIS A 134 -7.43 -85.30 31.21
CA HIS A 134 -8.14 -86.46 30.64
C HIS A 134 -7.19 -87.58 30.22
N ALA A 135 -6.06 -87.25 29.62
CA ALA A 135 -5.08 -88.24 29.22
C ALA A 135 -4.48 -88.99 30.45
N ALA A 136 -4.29 -88.31 31.56
CA ALA A 136 -3.82 -88.86 32.79
C ALA A 136 -4.82 -89.92 33.39
N LYS A 137 -6.12 -89.76 33.10
CA LYS A 137 -7.19 -90.70 33.41
C LYS A 137 -7.43 -91.78 32.33
N LEU A 138 -6.58 -91.73 31.28
CA LEU A 138 -6.70 -92.62 30.12
C LEU A 138 -7.97 -92.34 29.25
N GLU A 139 -8.61 -91.22 29.40
CA GLU A 139 -9.79 -90.74 28.65
C GLU A 139 -9.39 -90.11 27.31
N PHE A 140 -8.67 -90.82 26.41
CA PHE A 140 -8.08 -90.31 25.21
C PHE A 140 -9.07 -89.67 24.20
N PRO A 141 -10.34 -90.15 24.05
CA PRO A 141 -11.32 -89.50 23.22
C PRO A 141 -11.62 -88.07 23.72
N GLN A 142 -11.80 -87.89 25.02
CA GLN A 142 -12.04 -86.56 25.64
C GLN A 142 -10.77 -85.68 25.56
N ALA A 143 -9.57 -86.26 25.81
CA ALA A 143 -8.32 -85.58 25.66
C ALA A 143 -8.10 -85.03 24.23
N ASN A 144 -8.37 -85.82 23.19
CA ASN A 144 -8.27 -85.38 21.81
C ASN A 144 -9.34 -84.33 21.41
N ALA A 145 -10.55 -84.43 21.98
CA ALA A 145 -11.55 -83.43 21.83
C ALA A 145 -11.09 -82.05 22.38
N ALA A 146 -10.45 -82.09 23.59
CA ALA A 146 -9.89 -80.91 24.20
C ALA A 146 -8.68 -80.31 23.36
N LEU A 147 -7.82 -81.18 22.79
CA LEU A 147 -6.76 -80.78 21.89
C LEU A 147 -7.32 -80.11 20.62
N THR A 148 -8.38 -80.69 20.05
CA THR A 148 -9.06 -80.11 18.86
C THR A 148 -9.63 -78.75 19.21
N ALA A 149 -10.28 -78.63 20.36
CA ALA A 149 -10.79 -77.34 20.85
C ALA A 149 -9.65 -76.30 21.05
N THR A 150 -8.49 -76.74 21.58
CA THR A 150 -7.29 -75.90 21.71
C THR A 150 -6.79 -75.43 20.33
N GLY A 151 -6.74 -76.31 19.35
CA GLY A 151 -6.41 -75.98 17.94
C GLY A 151 -7.31 -74.88 17.36
N VAL A 152 -8.62 -74.96 17.59
CA VAL A 152 -9.60 -73.93 17.16
C VAL A 152 -9.28 -72.60 17.83
N ILE A 153 -9.00 -72.60 19.17
CA ILE A 153 -8.66 -71.40 19.92
C ILE A 153 -7.34 -70.77 19.38
N CYS A 154 -6.35 -71.63 19.09
CA CYS A 154 -5.07 -71.15 18.50
C CYS A 154 -5.23 -70.54 17.10
N ALA A 155 -6.10 -71.17 16.27
CA ALA A 155 -6.42 -70.63 14.94
C ALA A 155 -7.12 -69.24 15.02
N ALA A 156 -8.08 -69.12 15.93
CA ALA A 156 -8.77 -67.88 16.19
C ALA A 156 -7.83 -66.79 16.73
N ALA A 157 -6.92 -67.18 17.65
CA ALA A 157 -5.89 -66.27 18.18
C ALA A 157 -4.94 -65.80 17.09
N ARG A 158 -4.52 -66.63 16.17
CA ARG A 158 -3.66 -66.26 15.03
C ARG A 158 -4.38 -65.29 14.09
N GLN A 159 -5.62 -65.56 13.74
CA GLN A 159 -6.42 -64.65 12.93
C GLN A 159 -6.61 -63.28 13.57
N LEU A 160 -6.85 -63.27 14.91
CA LEU A 160 -6.97 -62.03 15.67
C LEU A 160 -5.66 -61.23 15.66
N ALA A 161 -4.50 -61.88 15.75
CA ALA A 161 -3.19 -61.24 15.68
C ALA A 161 -2.92 -60.65 14.28
N ASP A 162 -3.28 -61.39 13.22
CA ASP A 162 -3.12 -60.96 11.82
C ASP A 162 -4.03 -59.77 11.53
N ASP A 163 -5.30 -59.80 11.96
CA ASP A 163 -6.28 -58.71 11.80
C ASP A 163 -5.82 -57.45 12.54
N TRP A 164 -5.29 -57.59 13.77
CA TRP A 164 -4.73 -56.46 14.51
C TRP A 164 -3.50 -55.87 13.80
N GLY A 165 -2.61 -56.76 13.28
CA GLY A 165 -1.42 -56.33 12.55
C GLY A 165 -1.78 -55.54 11.30
N ALA A 166 -2.77 -55.96 10.54
CA ALA A 166 -3.31 -55.26 9.39
C ALA A 166 -3.89 -53.87 9.76
N TYR A 167 -4.71 -53.86 10.81
CA TYR A 167 -5.26 -52.61 11.35
C TYR A 167 -4.16 -51.63 11.79
N ALA A 168 -3.21 -52.08 12.64
CA ALA A 168 -2.17 -51.24 13.19
C ALA A 168 -1.27 -50.63 12.08
N LYS A 169 -0.94 -51.43 11.05
CA LYS A 169 -0.18 -50.94 9.88
C LYS A 169 -0.96 -49.83 9.14
N LEU A 170 -2.21 -50.07 8.87
CA LEU A 170 -3.05 -49.10 8.14
C LEU A 170 -3.31 -47.84 8.97
N ARG A 171 -3.55 -48.01 10.28
CA ARG A 171 -3.69 -46.89 11.23
C ARG A 171 -2.45 -46.01 11.27
N ALA A 172 -1.26 -46.61 11.31
CA ALA A 172 0.01 -45.89 11.26
C ALA A 172 0.15 -45.09 9.95
N SER A 173 -0.23 -45.71 8.81
CA SER A 173 -0.24 -44.99 7.52
C SER A 173 -1.20 -43.81 7.52
N CYS A 174 -2.41 -43.95 8.10
CA CYS A 174 -3.39 -42.86 8.22
C CYS A 174 -2.87 -41.75 9.16
N ALA A 175 -2.21 -42.10 10.26
CA ALA A 175 -1.59 -41.12 11.17
C ALA A 175 -0.43 -40.36 10.51
N ALA A 176 0.37 -41.04 9.70
CA ALA A 176 1.41 -40.40 8.87
C ALA A 176 0.81 -39.43 7.85
N MET A 177 -0.34 -39.80 7.26
CA MET A 177 -1.10 -38.93 6.37
C MET A 177 -1.57 -37.65 7.11
N VAL A 178 -2.13 -37.76 8.32
CA VAL A 178 -2.51 -36.60 9.15
C VAL A 178 -1.30 -35.68 9.37
N SER A 179 -0.14 -36.27 9.65
CA SER A 179 1.11 -35.49 9.83
C SER A 179 1.56 -34.79 8.53
N ALA A 180 1.45 -35.47 7.40
CA ALA A 180 1.78 -34.88 6.09
C ALA A 180 0.85 -33.72 5.71
N PHE A 181 -0.40 -33.72 6.16
CA PHE A 181 -1.35 -32.63 5.92
C PHE A 181 -1.12 -31.41 6.85
N LYS A 182 -0.32 -31.58 7.91
CA LYS A 182 -0.04 -30.50 8.87
C LYS A 182 0.77 -29.38 8.20
N GLY A 183 0.31 -28.14 8.37
CA GLY A 183 0.97 -26.96 7.78
C GLY A 183 0.39 -26.52 6.43
N PHE A 184 -0.55 -27.25 5.87
CA PHE A 184 -1.30 -26.85 4.68
C PHE A 184 -2.72 -26.39 5.07
N ASP A 185 -3.39 -25.68 4.17
CA ASP A 185 -4.81 -25.29 4.33
C ASP A 185 -5.75 -26.51 4.10
N THR A 186 -5.71 -27.44 5.07
CA THR A 186 -6.40 -28.71 5.04
C THR A 186 -7.06 -29.06 6.38
N ALA A 187 -7.41 -28.06 7.18
CA ALA A 187 -8.00 -28.27 8.50
C ALA A 187 -9.26 -29.17 8.46
N ASP A 188 -10.11 -29.00 7.47
CA ASP A 188 -11.30 -29.81 7.24
C ASP A 188 -11.00 -31.26 6.79
N VAL A 189 -9.93 -31.46 6.00
CA VAL A 189 -9.43 -32.78 5.62
C VAL A 189 -8.81 -33.46 6.82
N THR A 190 -7.95 -32.79 7.57
CA THR A 190 -7.30 -33.28 8.79
C THR A 190 -8.32 -33.65 9.86
N ALA A 191 -9.37 -32.84 10.07
CA ALA A 191 -10.46 -33.16 10.99
C ALA A 191 -11.22 -34.42 10.57
N THR A 192 -11.48 -34.59 9.27
CA THR A 192 -12.12 -35.78 8.73
C THR A 192 -11.27 -37.02 8.92
N LEU A 193 -9.95 -36.96 8.63
CA LEU A 193 -8.99 -38.04 8.87
C LEU A 193 -8.98 -38.45 10.36
N ASN A 194 -8.84 -37.51 11.27
CA ASN A 194 -8.83 -37.77 12.71
C ASN A 194 -10.15 -38.38 13.19
N THR A 195 -11.29 -37.91 12.68
CA THR A 195 -12.61 -38.48 13.01
C THR A 195 -12.72 -39.94 12.52
N THR A 196 -12.25 -40.23 11.31
CA THR A 196 -12.30 -41.58 10.77
C THR A 196 -11.36 -42.52 11.53
N ILE A 197 -10.15 -42.08 11.89
CA ILE A 197 -9.22 -42.84 12.73
C ILE A 197 -9.85 -43.10 14.12
N ALA A 198 -10.44 -42.09 14.77
CA ALA A 198 -11.09 -42.26 16.08
C ALA A 198 -12.27 -43.23 16.00
N GLN A 199 -13.04 -43.22 14.92
CA GLN A 199 -14.13 -44.19 14.71
C GLN A 199 -13.59 -45.62 14.52
N ALA A 200 -12.48 -45.80 13.82
CA ALA A 200 -11.84 -47.09 13.68
C ALA A 200 -11.24 -47.57 15.03
N ASP A 201 -10.59 -46.67 15.78
CA ASP A 201 -10.09 -46.96 17.12
C ASP A 201 -11.22 -47.36 18.08
N ALA A 202 -12.39 -46.74 17.99
CA ALA A 202 -13.57 -47.09 18.76
C ALA A 202 -14.08 -48.51 18.45
N LEU A 203 -14.03 -48.97 17.20
CA LEU A 203 -14.40 -50.33 16.81
C LEU A 203 -13.43 -51.36 17.41
N VAL A 204 -12.16 -51.05 17.49
CA VAL A 204 -11.11 -51.91 18.13
C VAL A 204 -11.29 -51.97 19.66
N ALA A 205 -11.81 -50.90 20.27
CA ALA A 205 -12.07 -50.86 21.71
C ALA A 205 -13.30 -51.68 22.17
N LEU A 206 -14.11 -52.21 21.24
CA LEU A 206 -15.25 -53.05 21.56
C LEU A 206 -14.79 -54.42 22.11
N ALA A 207 -15.67 -55.07 22.79
CA ALA A 207 -15.49 -56.46 23.28
C ALA A 207 -16.56 -57.38 22.69
N PRO A 208 -16.24 -58.25 21.72
CA PRO A 208 -14.90 -58.46 21.12
C PRO A 208 -14.48 -57.37 20.14
N PRO A 209 -13.17 -57.15 19.96
CA PRO A 209 -12.63 -56.16 19.03
C PRO A 209 -13.04 -56.46 17.59
N LYS A 210 -13.46 -55.41 16.86
CA LYS A 210 -13.91 -55.50 15.44
C LYS A 210 -12.81 -55.02 14.49
N PHE A 211 -11.68 -55.72 14.42
CA PHE A 211 -10.51 -55.31 13.59
C PHE A 211 -10.85 -55.27 12.09
N GLY A 212 -11.64 -56.20 11.58
CA GLY A 212 -12.08 -56.20 10.19
C GLY A 212 -12.86 -54.96 9.82
N ASP A 213 -13.86 -54.57 10.67
CA ASP A 213 -14.68 -53.37 10.47
C ASP A 213 -13.78 -52.11 10.57
N ALA A 214 -12.88 -52.08 11.53
CA ALA A 214 -11.94 -50.99 11.72
C ALA A 214 -10.97 -50.83 10.52
N THR A 215 -10.44 -51.91 10.00
CA THR A 215 -9.60 -51.95 8.80
C THR A 215 -10.35 -51.45 7.55
N THR A 216 -11.57 -51.93 7.35
CA THR A 216 -12.48 -51.47 6.27
C THR A 216 -12.74 -49.96 6.37
N LYS A 217 -12.95 -49.46 7.61
CA LYS A 217 -13.17 -48.04 7.85
C LYS A 217 -11.93 -47.20 7.43
N LEU A 218 -10.74 -47.68 7.77
CA LEU A 218 -9.50 -46.98 7.39
C LEU A 218 -9.17 -47.10 5.91
N GLN A 219 -9.52 -48.23 5.25
CA GLN A 219 -9.36 -48.42 3.81
C GLN A 219 -10.21 -47.41 3.01
N GLY A 220 -11.41 -47.08 3.48
CA GLY A 220 -12.30 -46.11 2.88
C GLY A 220 -11.90 -44.65 3.07
N ILE A 221 -10.76 -44.37 3.70
CA ILE A 221 -10.38 -43.00 4.06
C ILE A 221 -10.13 -42.14 2.83
N ASP A 222 -9.56 -42.69 1.77
CA ASP A 222 -9.33 -42.02 0.50
C ASP A 222 -10.65 -41.52 -0.12
N ASP A 223 -11.69 -42.30 -0.10
CA ASP A 223 -12.99 -41.93 -0.67
C ASP A 223 -13.63 -40.74 0.07
N VAL A 224 -13.34 -40.59 1.36
CA VAL A 224 -13.85 -39.49 2.19
C VAL A 224 -13.09 -38.19 1.98
N ILE A 225 -11.77 -38.24 1.76
CA ILE A 225 -10.96 -37.04 1.59
C ILE A 225 -10.86 -36.58 0.14
N ARG A 226 -10.97 -37.49 -0.82
CA ARG A 226 -10.85 -37.23 -2.26
C ARG A 226 -11.76 -36.11 -2.77
N PRO A 227 -13.06 -36.03 -2.43
CA PRO A 227 -13.92 -34.92 -2.87
C PRO A 227 -13.44 -33.57 -2.36
N LYS A 228 -12.94 -33.50 -1.12
CA LYS A 228 -12.42 -32.27 -0.52
C LYS A 228 -11.14 -31.80 -1.18
N LEU A 229 -10.25 -32.72 -1.54
CA LEU A 229 -9.03 -32.42 -2.27
C LEU A 229 -9.34 -32.03 -3.73
N ARG A 230 -10.34 -32.67 -4.38
CA ARG A 230 -10.81 -32.27 -5.71
C ARG A 230 -11.24 -30.82 -5.77
N ALA A 231 -12.02 -30.36 -4.79
CA ALA A 231 -12.46 -28.98 -4.73
C ALA A 231 -11.28 -27.97 -4.73
N ARG A 232 -10.15 -28.35 -4.10
CA ARG A 232 -8.93 -27.51 -4.09
C ARG A 232 -8.19 -27.51 -5.42
N VAL A 233 -8.20 -28.62 -6.13
CA VAL A 233 -7.65 -28.68 -7.50
C VAL A 233 -8.49 -27.81 -8.43
N ASP A 234 -9.82 -27.93 -8.34
CA ASP A 234 -10.76 -27.16 -9.15
C ASP A 234 -10.68 -25.64 -8.86
N ASP A 235 -10.49 -25.24 -7.61
CA ASP A 235 -10.22 -23.82 -7.25
C ASP A 235 -8.97 -23.29 -7.97
N SER A 236 -7.85 -24.04 -7.93
CA SER A 236 -6.62 -23.63 -8.60
C SER A 236 -6.79 -23.54 -10.11
N LYS A 237 -7.49 -24.49 -10.70
CA LYS A 237 -7.82 -24.53 -12.13
C LYS A 237 -8.74 -23.35 -12.52
N GLY A 238 -9.76 -23.09 -11.73
CA GLY A 238 -10.66 -21.95 -11.95
C GLY A 238 -9.93 -20.60 -11.91
N ARG A 239 -8.99 -20.45 -10.99
CA ARG A 239 -8.13 -19.25 -10.92
C ARG A 239 -7.26 -19.08 -12.17
N LEU A 240 -6.66 -20.14 -12.66
CA LEU A 240 -5.87 -20.10 -13.89
C LEU A 240 -6.73 -19.75 -15.11
N VAL A 241 -7.90 -20.36 -15.27
CA VAL A 241 -8.86 -20.07 -16.35
C VAL A 241 -9.28 -18.60 -16.32
N ALA A 242 -9.55 -18.05 -15.14
CA ALA A 242 -9.89 -16.64 -14.99
C ALA A 242 -8.75 -15.71 -15.44
N LEU A 243 -7.49 -16.05 -15.16
CA LEU A 243 -6.33 -15.30 -15.64
C LEU A 243 -6.12 -15.44 -17.16
N GLU A 244 -6.42 -16.58 -17.73
CA GLU A 244 -6.33 -16.82 -19.19
C GLU A 244 -7.43 -16.12 -19.99
N ALA A 245 -8.51 -15.69 -19.35
CA ALA A 245 -9.59 -14.91 -19.96
C ALA A 245 -9.31 -13.39 -20.02
N LEU A 246 -8.19 -12.91 -19.46
CA LEU A 246 -7.84 -11.49 -19.42
C LEU A 246 -7.48 -10.92 -20.80
N ASP A 247 -7.43 -9.58 -20.86
CA ASP A 247 -6.97 -8.83 -22.03
C ASP A 247 -5.60 -9.32 -22.53
N PRO A 248 -5.36 -9.40 -23.86
CA PRO A 248 -4.09 -9.87 -24.42
C PRO A 248 -2.86 -9.15 -23.89
N LYS A 249 -2.92 -7.84 -23.66
CA LYS A 249 -1.78 -7.07 -23.12
C LYS A 249 -1.45 -7.47 -21.69
N VAL A 250 -2.48 -7.72 -20.86
CA VAL A 250 -2.32 -8.21 -19.51
C VAL A 250 -1.77 -9.63 -19.52
N LYS A 251 -2.27 -10.51 -20.39
CA LYS A 251 -1.72 -11.88 -20.54
C LYS A 251 -0.26 -11.88 -20.99
N THR A 252 0.12 -11.00 -21.90
CA THR A 252 1.53 -10.86 -22.31
C THR A 252 2.40 -10.45 -21.12
N PHE A 253 1.94 -9.52 -20.30
CA PHE A 253 2.65 -9.13 -19.08
C PHE A 253 2.77 -10.28 -18.08
N LEU A 254 1.75 -11.13 -17.94
CA LEU A 254 1.69 -12.26 -17.01
C LEU A 254 2.15 -13.59 -17.63
N ALA A 255 2.85 -13.59 -18.76
CA ALA A 255 3.14 -14.78 -19.52
C ALA A 255 3.95 -15.83 -18.74
N ALA A 256 4.91 -15.39 -17.91
CA ALA A 256 5.72 -16.26 -17.07
C ALA A 256 4.88 -16.93 -15.98
N GLU A 257 4.04 -16.15 -15.29
CA GLU A 257 3.14 -16.61 -14.23
C GLU A 257 2.10 -17.60 -14.79
N LEU A 258 1.52 -17.30 -15.95
CA LEU A 258 0.58 -18.18 -16.61
C LEU A 258 1.23 -19.51 -17.01
N THR A 259 2.46 -19.48 -17.54
CA THR A 259 3.19 -20.71 -17.91
C THR A 259 3.46 -21.56 -16.68
N LYS A 260 3.95 -20.97 -15.59
CA LYS A 260 4.19 -21.66 -14.32
C LYS A 260 2.89 -22.17 -13.70
N GLY A 261 1.81 -21.36 -13.78
CA GLY A 261 0.48 -21.74 -13.32
C GLY A 261 -0.07 -22.97 -14.03
N ARG A 262 0.07 -23.05 -15.36
CA ARG A 262 -0.30 -24.26 -16.14
C ARG A 262 0.45 -25.50 -15.67
N SER A 263 1.76 -25.38 -15.49
CA SER A 263 2.58 -26.50 -14.99
C SER A 263 2.13 -26.98 -13.62
N LEU A 264 1.86 -26.06 -12.69
CA LEU A 264 1.38 -26.39 -11.34
C LEU A 264 -0.01 -27.05 -11.36
N VAL A 265 -0.95 -26.54 -12.17
CA VAL A 265 -2.28 -27.13 -12.31
C VAL A 265 -2.20 -28.51 -12.94
N ALA A 266 -1.33 -28.73 -13.92
CA ALA A 266 -1.09 -30.07 -14.50
C ALA A 266 -0.53 -31.04 -13.44
N THR A 267 0.41 -30.60 -12.59
CA THR A 267 0.93 -31.37 -11.46
C THR A 267 -0.18 -31.72 -10.47
N LEU A 268 -1.07 -30.76 -10.14
CA LEU A 268 -2.21 -31.01 -9.28
C LEU A 268 -3.14 -32.09 -9.82
N GLU A 269 -3.48 -32.04 -11.11
CA GLU A 269 -4.37 -33.01 -11.76
C GLU A 269 -3.70 -34.42 -11.79
N SER A 270 -2.42 -34.50 -12.13
CA SER A 270 -1.71 -35.78 -12.16
C SER A 270 -1.54 -36.38 -10.77
N SER A 271 -1.18 -35.59 -9.77
CA SER A 271 -1.04 -36.06 -8.37
C SER A 271 -2.38 -36.47 -7.77
N PHE A 272 -3.46 -35.77 -8.13
CA PHE A 272 -4.81 -36.14 -7.73
C PHE A 272 -5.22 -37.50 -8.34
N ALA A 273 -4.90 -37.72 -9.61
CA ALA A 273 -5.21 -38.98 -10.29
C ALA A 273 -4.43 -40.14 -9.68
N SER A 274 -3.14 -39.94 -9.37
CA SER A 274 -2.28 -40.99 -8.77
C SER A 274 -2.53 -41.21 -7.27
N GLY A 275 -3.20 -40.28 -6.56
CA GLY A 275 -3.35 -40.32 -5.10
C GLY A 275 -2.08 -39.92 -4.34
N ASP A 276 -1.15 -39.21 -4.97
CA ASP A 276 0.03 -38.69 -4.31
C ASP A 276 -0.31 -37.34 -3.61
N TRP A 277 -0.82 -37.48 -2.41
CA TRP A 277 -1.29 -36.34 -1.61
C TRP A 277 -0.17 -35.41 -1.19
N SER A 278 1.06 -35.88 -1.05
CA SER A 278 2.20 -35.05 -0.68
C SER A 278 2.58 -34.08 -1.80
N ILE A 279 2.69 -34.60 -3.02
CA ILE A 279 2.96 -33.78 -4.20
C ILE A 279 1.79 -32.82 -4.47
N LEU A 280 0.53 -33.33 -4.35
CA LEU A 280 -0.66 -32.51 -4.53
C LEU A 280 -0.67 -31.31 -3.59
N LEU A 281 -0.41 -31.50 -2.30
CA LEU A 281 -0.41 -30.41 -1.33
C LEU A 281 0.70 -29.39 -1.57
N SER A 282 1.91 -29.86 -1.90
CA SER A 282 3.02 -28.98 -2.25
C SER A 282 2.74 -28.17 -3.50
N ALA A 283 2.21 -28.81 -4.55
CA ALA A 283 1.79 -28.13 -5.77
C ALA A 283 0.63 -27.16 -5.53
N ARG A 284 -0.33 -27.50 -4.63
CA ARG A 284 -1.44 -26.63 -4.26
C ARG A 284 -0.96 -25.37 -3.54
N ALA A 285 -0.02 -25.51 -2.59
CA ALA A 285 0.59 -24.37 -1.93
C ALA A 285 1.28 -23.45 -2.94
N ALA A 286 2.14 -24.01 -3.79
CA ALA A 286 2.82 -23.27 -4.85
C ALA A 286 1.86 -22.59 -5.84
N ALA A 287 0.76 -23.27 -6.21
CA ALA A 287 -0.27 -22.71 -7.07
C ALA A 287 -1.03 -21.55 -6.37
N SER A 288 -1.32 -21.70 -5.09
CA SER A 288 -1.97 -20.63 -4.30
C SER A 288 -1.08 -19.40 -4.20
N ASP A 289 0.23 -19.60 -3.91
CA ASP A 289 1.22 -18.53 -3.78
C ASP A 289 1.48 -17.80 -5.11
N LEU A 290 1.34 -18.50 -6.22
CA LEU A 290 1.49 -17.91 -7.55
C LEU A 290 0.19 -17.26 -8.04
N LEU A 291 -0.90 -18.02 -8.13
CA LEU A 291 -2.14 -17.60 -8.80
C LEU A 291 -2.90 -16.55 -7.99
N GLY A 292 -2.85 -16.63 -6.66
CA GLY A 292 -3.51 -15.66 -5.79
C GLY A 292 -2.99 -14.23 -5.98
N PRO A 293 -1.70 -13.98 -5.81
CA PRO A 293 -1.09 -12.68 -6.10
C PRO A 293 -1.30 -12.23 -7.55
N THR A 294 -1.15 -13.13 -8.52
CA THR A 294 -1.35 -12.84 -9.94
C THR A 294 -2.77 -12.36 -10.23
N GLN A 295 -3.80 -13.00 -9.66
CA GLN A 295 -5.19 -12.56 -9.79
C GLN A 295 -5.44 -11.18 -9.20
N ARG A 296 -4.79 -10.83 -8.10
CA ARG A 296 -4.92 -9.50 -7.48
C ARG A 296 -4.17 -8.41 -8.26
N MET A 297 -3.07 -8.77 -8.91
CA MET A 297 -2.28 -7.88 -9.77
C MET A 297 -2.98 -7.58 -11.10
N ALA A 298 -3.65 -8.56 -11.69
CA ALA A 298 -4.26 -8.48 -13.01
C ALA A 298 -5.23 -7.29 -13.19
N PRO A 299 -6.18 -7.00 -12.29
CA PRO A 299 -7.06 -5.83 -12.41
C PRO A 299 -6.30 -4.50 -12.37
N ARG A 300 -5.23 -4.42 -11.56
CA ARG A 300 -4.38 -3.22 -11.49
C ARG A 300 -3.63 -3.00 -12.80
N ARG A 301 -3.09 -4.07 -13.36
CA ARG A 301 -2.47 -4.02 -14.69
C ARG A 301 -3.50 -3.65 -15.77
N GLN A 302 -4.69 -4.20 -15.74
CA GLN A 302 -5.77 -3.86 -16.68
C GLN A 302 -6.14 -2.38 -16.62
N ALA A 303 -6.31 -1.83 -15.40
CA ALA A 303 -6.59 -0.42 -15.22
C ALA A 303 -5.44 0.47 -15.77
N TYR A 304 -4.19 0.05 -15.54
CA TYR A 304 -3.02 0.72 -16.09
C TYR A 304 -3.03 0.73 -17.64
N GLU A 305 -3.29 -0.42 -18.29
CA GLU A 305 -3.34 -0.50 -19.76
C GLU A 305 -4.45 0.34 -20.35
N THR A 306 -5.62 0.38 -19.72
CA THR A 306 -6.74 1.23 -20.12
C THR A 306 -6.35 2.71 -20.07
N GLN A 307 -5.79 3.14 -18.93
CA GLN A 307 -5.34 4.53 -18.77
C GLN A 307 -4.18 4.88 -19.71
N ARG A 308 -3.24 3.94 -19.89
CA ARG A 308 -2.12 4.12 -20.82
C ARG A 308 -2.60 4.36 -22.26
N THR A 309 -3.59 3.61 -22.68
CA THR A 309 -4.18 3.76 -24.02
C THR A 309 -4.81 5.17 -24.21
N ALA A 310 -5.55 5.64 -23.21
CA ALA A 310 -6.13 6.99 -23.20
C ALA A 310 -5.04 8.08 -23.22
N THR A 311 -4.01 7.90 -22.40
CA THR A 311 -2.88 8.85 -22.31
C THR A 311 -2.10 8.92 -23.63
N VAL A 312 -1.81 7.77 -24.26
CA VAL A 312 -1.12 7.72 -25.56
C VAL A 312 -1.93 8.46 -26.62
N ALA A 313 -3.26 8.23 -26.68
CA ALA A 313 -4.13 8.95 -27.62
C ALA A 313 -4.10 10.47 -27.40
N ALA A 314 -4.09 10.92 -26.15
CA ALA A 314 -4.00 12.34 -25.84
C ALA A 314 -2.64 12.94 -26.25
N ILE A 315 -1.53 12.20 -26.01
CA ILE A 315 -0.18 12.62 -26.43
C ILE A 315 -0.07 12.67 -27.96
N ASP A 316 -0.64 11.71 -28.66
CA ASP A 316 -0.62 11.65 -30.14
C ASP A 316 -1.45 12.80 -30.73
N ALA A 317 -2.54 13.20 -30.07
CA ALA A 317 -3.26 14.40 -30.46
C ALA A 317 -2.39 15.67 -30.32
N VAL A 318 -1.58 15.79 -29.26
CA VAL A 318 -0.62 16.89 -29.09
C VAL A 318 0.47 16.86 -30.19
N LYS A 319 0.98 15.66 -30.54
CA LYS A 319 1.96 15.51 -31.63
C LYS A 319 1.39 15.92 -33.02
N ALA A 320 0.12 15.65 -33.23
CA ALA A 320 -0.57 15.99 -34.50
C ALA A 320 -0.87 17.50 -34.66
N ASP A 321 -1.01 18.21 -33.53
CA ASP A 321 -1.30 19.66 -33.58
C ASP A 321 -0.02 20.45 -33.82
N ALA A 322 0.06 21.09 -34.99
CA ALA A 322 1.22 21.85 -35.46
C ALA A 322 1.65 22.97 -34.47
N THR A 323 0.71 23.50 -33.70
CA THR A 323 0.91 24.63 -32.77
C THR A 323 1.61 24.21 -31.51
N VAL A 324 1.26 23.03 -30.95
CA VAL A 324 1.71 22.57 -29.61
C VAL A 324 2.58 21.33 -29.68
N LYS A 325 2.87 20.75 -30.84
CA LYS A 325 3.68 19.53 -31.03
C LYS A 325 5.03 19.55 -30.30
N GLY A 326 5.61 20.74 -30.13
CA GLY A 326 6.87 20.91 -29.37
C GLY A 326 6.80 20.54 -27.89
N GLN A 327 5.59 20.36 -27.34
CA GLN A 327 5.37 19.92 -25.94
C GLN A 327 5.30 18.39 -25.83
N ALA A 328 5.17 17.64 -26.92
CA ALA A 328 5.03 16.20 -26.91
C ALA A 328 6.21 15.44 -26.28
N PRO A 329 7.49 15.84 -26.44
CA PRO A 329 8.61 15.16 -25.78
C PRO A 329 8.51 15.12 -24.25
N ALA A 330 8.06 16.22 -23.62
CA ALA A 330 7.86 16.26 -22.16
C ALA A 330 6.75 15.29 -21.69
N LEU A 331 5.67 15.17 -22.45
CA LEU A 331 4.60 14.21 -22.19
C LEU A 331 5.06 12.78 -22.43
N ALA A 332 5.88 12.52 -23.45
CA ALA A 332 6.47 11.22 -23.72
C ALA A 332 7.41 10.78 -22.58
N ALA A 333 8.13 11.69 -21.94
CA ALA A 333 8.95 11.40 -20.78
C ALA A 333 8.10 10.95 -19.57
N LEU A 334 6.93 11.56 -19.35
CA LEU A 334 5.98 11.12 -18.32
C LEU A 334 5.41 9.73 -18.64
N LEU A 335 5.10 9.45 -19.90
CA LEU A 335 4.66 8.11 -20.33
C LEU A 335 5.76 7.07 -20.06
N ALA A 336 7.00 7.35 -20.41
CA ALA A 336 8.13 6.46 -20.14
C ALA A 336 8.36 6.25 -18.62
N GLN A 337 8.19 7.31 -17.82
CA GLN A 337 8.22 7.20 -16.35
C GLN A 337 7.12 6.27 -15.83
N ALA A 338 5.90 6.41 -16.34
CA ALA A 338 4.78 5.54 -15.96
C ALA A 338 5.04 4.08 -16.36
N ASP A 339 5.54 3.86 -17.58
CA ASP A 339 5.89 2.52 -18.09
C ASP A 339 7.00 1.87 -17.23
N GLY A 340 8.00 2.64 -16.81
CA GLY A 340 9.03 2.19 -15.87
C GLY A 340 8.48 1.79 -14.51
N LEU A 341 7.50 2.54 -13.98
CA LEU A 341 6.83 2.20 -12.71
C LEU A 341 5.93 0.96 -12.83
N ALA A 342 5.38 0.69 -13.99
CA ALA A 342 4.51 -0.44 -14.27
C ALA A 342 5.24 -1.64 -14.88
N SER A 343 6.58 -1.62 -14.94
CA SER A 343 7.40 -2.73 -15.42
C SER A 343 7.33 -3.95 -14.50
N HIS A 344 7.79 -5.10 -14.97
CA HIS A 344 7.87 -6.33 -14.19
C HIS A 344 8.73 -6.17 -12.93
N ASP A 345 9.77 -5.32 -12.99
CA ASP A 345 10.70 -5.12 -11.87
C ASP A 345 10.13 -4.25 -10.75
N THR A 346 9.19 -3.37 -11.08
CA THR A 346 8.64 -2.41 -10.11
C THR A 346 7.18 -2.66 -9.75
N MET A 347 6.36 -3.17 -10.68
CA MET A 347 4.94 -3.52 -10.54
C MET A 347 4.07 -2.45 -9.82
N ASN A 348 4.51 -1.19 -9.84
CA ASN A 348 3.80 -0.10 -9.16
C ASN A 348 2.75 0.54 -10.08
N PHE A 349 1.73 -0.25 -10.44
CA PHE A 349 0.66 0.18 -11.35
C PHE A 349 -0.11 1.40 -10.85
N THR A 350 -0.29 1.52 -9.55
CA THR A 350 -1.02 2.65 -8.94
C THR A 350 -0.29 3.97 -9.19
N ARG A 351 1.01 4.01 -8.93
CA ARG A 351 1.82 5.20 -9.17
C ARG A 351 1.99 5.46 -10.67
N GLY A 352 2.21 4.38 -11.46
CA GLY A 352 2.22 4.48 -12.92
C GLY A 352 0.94 5.07 -13.47
N ASN A 353 -0.22 4.60 -12.98
CA ASN A 353 -1.54 5.10 -13.38
C ASN A 353 -1.72 6.59 -13.01
N LYS A 354 -1.27 7.01 -11.83
CA LYS A 354 -1.31 8.43 -11.43
C LYS A 354 -0.49 9.31 -12.38
N VAL A 355 0.71 8.86 -12.76
CA VAL A 355 1.55 9.58 -13.74
C VAL A 355 0.86 9.66 -15.10
N LEU A 356 0.16 8.60 -15.54
CA LEU A 356 -0.62 8.60 -16.76
C LEU A 356 -1.78 9.59 -16.71
N VAL A 357 -2.55 9.61 -15.61
CA VAL A 357 -3.65 10.58 -15.42
C VAL A 357 -3.13 12.01 -15.47
N ASP A 358 -2.02 12.29 -14.79
CA ASP A 358 -1.38 13.61 -14.81
C ASP A 358 -0.88 13.98 -16.23
N ALA A 359 -0.30 13.02 -16.95
CA ALA A 359 0.16 13.23 -18.34
C ALA A 359 -1.01 13.48 -19.31
N GLU A 360 -2.11 12.74 -19.18
CA GLU A 360 -3.33 12.93 -19.97
C GLU A 360 -3.98 14.28 -19.68
N ALA A 361 -4.10 14.66 -18.40
CA ALA A 361 -4.64 15.96 -18.01
C ALA A 361 -3.79 17.12 -18.58
N ARG A 362 -2.46 16.99 -18.53
CA ARG A 362 -1.53 17.96 -19.14
C ARG A 362 -1.68 18.01 -20.66
N ALA A 363 -1.77 16.85 -21.32
CA ALA A 363 -1.98 16.81 -22.78
C ALA A 363 -3.28 17.52 -23.18
N LYS A 364 -4.38 17.26 -22.49
CA LYS A 364 -5.67 17.94 -22.71
C LYS A 364 -5.58 19.46 -22.47
N ALA A 365 -4.89 19.86 -21.41
CA ALA A 365 -4.69 21.28 -21.11
C ALA A 365 -3.81 21.99 -22.16
N ILE A 366 -2.78 21.32 -22.68
CA ILE A 366 -1.95 21.81 -23.78
C ILE A 366 -2.78 21.98 -25.07
N LEU A 367 -3.61 21.00 -25.42
CA LEU A 367 -4.51 21.09 -26.57
C LEU A 367 -5.54 22.22 -26.40
N ALA A 368 -6.10 22.38 -25.23
CA ALA A 368 -7.02 23.48 -24.94
C ALA A 368 -6.32 24.85 -25.04
N ALA A 369 -5.02 24.92 -24.79
CA ALA A 369 -4.23 26.14 -24.94
C ALA A 369 -3.77 26.40 -26.40
N ALA A 370 -3.92 25.46 -27.33
CA ALA A 370 -3.42 25.60 -28.69
C ALA A 370 -3.87 26.89 -29.39
N PRO A 371 -5.13 27.38 -29.29
CA PRO A 371 -5.53 28.67 -29.87
C PRO A 371 -4.76 29.85 -29.26
N THR A 372 -4.49 29.81 -27.95
CA THR A 372 -3.71 30.83 -27.25
C THR A 372 -2.25 30.82 -27.70
N VAL A 373 -1.68 29.63 -27.93
CA VAL A 373 -0.32 29.44 -28.46
C VAL A 373 -0.21 29.98 -29.87
N ALA A 374 -1.19 29.70 -30.75
CA ALA A 374 -1.26 30.23 -32.11
C ALA A 374 -1.32 31.76 -32.09
N SER A 375 -2.21 32.33 -31.28
CA SER A 375 -2.31 33.79 -31.10
C SER A 375 -1.00 34.40 -30.60
N TYR A 376 -0.37 33.78 -29.56
CA TYR A 376 0.93 34.23 -29.07
C TYR A 376 1.99 34.21 -30.17
N THR A 377 2.08 33.14 -30.96
CA THR A 377 3.08 32.99 -32.01
C THR A 377 2.92 34.09 -33.08
N THR A 378 1.68 34.35 -33.48
CA THR A 378 1.35 35.39 -34.48
C THR A 378 1.66 36.77 -33.91
N GLU A 379 1.19 37.08 -32.70
CA GLU A 379 1.41 38.36 -32.03
C GLU A 379 2.90 38.62 -31.80
N ARG A 380 3.65 37.58 -31.39
CA ARG A 380 5.08 37.65 -31.13
C ARG A 380 5.87 37.95 -32.43
N ALA A 381 5.59 37.24 -33.50
CA ALA A 381 6.24 37.50 -34.79
C ALA A 381 5.97 38.92 -35.31
N ALA A 382 4.73 39.40 -35.14
CA ALA A 382 4.37 40.78 -35.46
C ALA A 382 5.12 41.78 -34.59
N ALA A 383 5.18 41.55 -33.26
CA ALA A 383 5.91 42.39 -32.30
C ALA A 383 7.41 42.47 -32.64
N ASP A 384 8.05 41.36 -32.94
CA ASP A 384 9.48 41.31 -33.27
C ASP A 384 9.76 42.07 -34.58
N LYS A 385 8.90 41.94 -35.60
CA LYS A 385 8.97 42.69 -36.87
C LYS A 385 8.80 44.20 -36.64
N GLU A 386 7.77 44.59 -35.86
CA GLU A 386 7.50 45.98 -35.53
C GLU A 386 8.62 46.61 -34.72
N LEU A 387 9.20 45.85 -33.75
CA LEU A 387 10.35 46.28 -32.95
C LEU A 387 11.59 46.52 -33.81
N ALA A 388 11.89 45.59 -34.73
CA ALA A 388 13.00 45.74 -35.64
C ALA A 388 12.85 46.97 -36.56
N ALA A 389 11.63 47.17 -37.09
CA ALA A 389 11.32 48.34 -37.90
C ALA A 389 11.45 49.64 -37.14
N LEU A 390 10.97 49.70 -35.88
CA LEU A 390 11.11 50.90 -35.05
C LEU A 390 12.57 51.13 -34.57
N ALA A 391 13.35 50.10 -34.35
CA ALA A 391 14.77 50.19 -34.05
C ALA A 391 15.61 50.76 -35.23
N ALA A 392 15.17 50.54 -36.47
CA ALA A 392 15.78 51.07 -37.67
C ALA A 392 15.25 52.50 -38.05
N HIS A 393 14.29 53.04 -37.31
CA HIS A 393 13.67 54.33 -37.58
C HIS A 393 14.66 55.47 -37.30
N ALA A 394 14.60 56.55 -38.12
CA ALA A 394 15.49 57.67 -37.97
C ALA A 394 15.48 58.36 -36.58
N ALA A 395 14.32 58.29 -35.87
CA ALA A 395 14.14 58.82 -34.54
C ALA A 395 14.24 57.72 -33.43
N ALA A 396 14.83 56.56 -33.72
CA ALA A 396 14.93 55.45 -32.74
C ALA A 396 15.65 55.84 -31.44
N ALA A 397 16.66 56.68 -31.51
CA ALA A 397 17.39 57.10 -30.33
C ALA A 397 16.52 57.91 -29.33
N GLN A 398 15.50 58.64 -29.86
CA GLN A 398 14.60 59.46 -29.05
C GLN A 398 13.50 58.64 -28.35
N VAL A 399 13.28 57.40 -28.79
CA VAL A 399 12.35 56.40 -28.18
C VAL A 399 13.09 55.24 -27.55
N ALA A 400 14.40 55.34 -27.29
CA ALA A 400 15.24 54.25 -26.80
C ALA A 400 14.74 53.64 -25.46
N ALA A 401 14.27 54.47 -24.51
CA ALA A 401 13.73 54.01 -23.25
C ALA A 401 12.46 53.16 -23.41
N GLN A 402 11.60 53.55 -24.35
CA GLN A 402 10.40 52.77 -24.69
C GLN A 402 10.77 51.45 -25.36
N LEU A 403 11.72 51.45 -26.29
CA LEU A 403 12.24 50.24 -26.94
C LEU A 403 12.81 49.25 -25.93
N GLU A 404 13.51 49.73 -24.91
CA GLU A 404 14.08 48.89 -23.84
C GLU A 404 12.98 48.27 -22.96
N ALA A 405 11.97 49.03 -22.56
CA ALA A 405 10.81 48.53 -21.81
C ALA A 405 10.03 47.46 -22.61
N ILE A 406 9.88 47.67 -23.92
CA ILE A 406 9.21 46.74 -24.82
C ILE A 406 10.04 45.44 -24.97
N ARG A 407 11.37 45.53 -25.13
CA ARG A 407 12.25 44.37 -25.17
C ARG A 407 12.11 43.54 -23.88
N LYS A 408 12.02 44.19 -22.73
CA LYS A 408 11.80 43.51 -21.46
C LYS A 408 10.47 42.79 -21.42
N LEU A 409 9.37 43.40 -21.85
CA LEU A 409 8.05 42.73 -21.93
C LEU A 409 8.11 41.48 -22.81
N LEU A 410 8.80 41.53 -23.94
CA LEU A 410 8.98 40.43 -24.86
C LEU A 410 9.90 39.34 -24.29
N GLN A 411 10.90 39.71 -23.47
CA GLN A 411 11.71 38.74 -22.70
C GLN A 411 10.88 38.07 -21.63
N ASP A 412 10.07 38.80 -20.87
CA ASP A 412 9.18 38.26 -19.84
C ASP A 412 8.15 37.29 -20.47
N ALA A 413 7.62 37.62 -21.64
CA ALA A 413 6.76 36.72 -22.42
C ALA A 413 7.51 35.42 -22.80
N THR A 414 8.77 35.50 -23.22
CA THR A 414 9.60 34.33 -23.56
C THR A 414 9.87 33.48 -22.30
N ALA A 415 10.17 34.10 -21.17
CA ALA A 415 10.38 33.42 -19.90
C ALA A 415 9.10 32.68 -19.46
N ALA A 416 7.91 33.31 -19.61
CA ALA A 416 6.63 32.67 -19.34
C ALA A 416 6.43 31.42 -20.19
N VAL A 417 6.74 31.46 -21.50
CA VAL A 417 6.68 30.29 -22.38
C VAL A 417 7.58 29.16 -21.91
N GLY A 418 8.75 29.44 -21.34
CA GLY A 418 9.65 28.43 -20.76
C GLY A 418 9.02 27.64 -19.62
N LEU A 419 8.02 28.21 -18.93
CA LEU A 419 7.28 27.55 -17.83
C LEU A 419 6.03 26.81 -18.32
N ALA A 420 5.66 26.92 -19.59
CA ALA A 420 4.39 26.43 -20.13
C ALA A 420 4.26 24.89 -20.15
N ALA A 421 5.38 24.16 -20.20
CA ALA A 421 5.39 22.69 -20.13
C ALA A 421 4.85 22.17 -18.79
N GLY A 422 5.00 22.93 -17.71
CA GLY A 422 4.45 22.61 -16.39
C GLY A 422 3.14 23.33 -16.05
N ASN A 423 2.84 24.42 -16.76
CA ASN A 423 1.70 25.29 -16.48
C ASN A 423 1.15 25.91 -17.78
N PRO A 424 0.12 25.31 -18.39
CA PRO A 424 -0.48 25.85 -19.64
C PRO A 424 -0.99 27.29 -19.54
N GLN A 425 -1.34 27.78 -18.34
CA GLN A 425 -1.77 29.17 -18.10
C GLN A 425 -0.63 30.19 -18.42
N ALA A 426 0.61 29.75 -18.43
CA ALA A 426 1.75 30.58 -18.80
C ALA A 426 1.67 31.12 -20.24
N TRP A 427 0.96 30.42 -21.14
CA TRP A 427 0.69 30.89 -22.49
C TRP A 427 -0.20 32.13 -22.51
N THR A 428 -1.22 32.19 -21.63
CA THR A 428 -2.08 33.37 -21.48
C THR A 428 -1.27 34.56 -20.99
N THR A 429 -0.37 34.33 -20.02
CA THR A 429 0.55 35.38 -19.51
C THR A 429 1.46 35.88 -20.63
N ALA A 430 2.07 34.99 -21.41
CA ALA A 430 2.93 35.34 -22.53
C ALA A 430 2.19 36.11 -23.62
N LEU A 431 0.98 35.69 -23.99
CA LEU A 431 0.14 36.40 -24.97
C LEU A 431 -0.20 37.81 -24.47
N THR A 432 -0.64 37.96 -23.26
CA THR A 432 -0.97 39.27 -22.67
C THR A 432 0.23 40.21 -22.64
N ALA A 433 1.42 39.72 -22.27
CA ALA A 433 2.64 40.51 -22.29
C ALA A 433 3.03 40.90 -23.72
N THR A 434 2.86 40.01 -24.70
CA THR A 434 3.17 40.30 -26.11
C THR A 434 2.18 41.30 -26.71
N GLN A 435 0.89 41.21 -26.46
CA GLN A 435 -0.13 42.16 -26.86
C GLN A 435 0.13 43.56 -26.29
N ARG A 436 0.54 43.61 -25.01
CA ARG A 436 0.98 44.85 -24.36
C ARG A 436 2.20 45.43 -25.06
N ALA A 437 3.21 44.61 -25.34
CA ALA A 437 4.41 45.05 -26.07
C ALA A 437 4.06 45.65 -27.44
N ARG A 438 3.10 45.04 -28.16
CA ARG A 438 2.64 45.57 -29.47
C ARG A 438 1.89 46.91 -29.33
N ALA A 439 1.05 47.04 -28.31
CA ALA A 439 0.40 48.32 -28.04
C ALA A 439 1.43 49.41 -27.73
N ASP A 440 2.43 49.09 -26.89
CA ASP A 440 3.53 50.02 -26.58
C ASP A 440 4.40 50.33 -27.81
N LEU A 441 4.60 49.34 -28.74
CA LEU A 441 5.30 49.55 -30.02
C LEU A 441 4.53 50.50 -30.95
N ALA A 442 3.22 50.35 -31.05
CA ALA A 442 2.39 51.21 -31.86
C ALA A 442 2.47 52.68 -31.36
N GLU A 443 2.47 52.87 -30.05
CA GLU A 443 2.60 54.21 -29.47
C GLU A 443 4.03 54.77 -29.66
N ALA A 444 5.07 53.95 -29.40
CA ALA A 444 6.46 54.37 -29.63
C ALA A 444 6.71 54.71 -31.10
N LYS A 445 6.05 53.99 -32.03
CA LYS A 445 6.12 54.31 -33.49
C LYS A 445 5.46 55.64 -33.81
N LYS A 446 4.30 55.95 -33.24
CA LYS A 446 3.67 57.27 -33.46
C LYS A 446 4.62 58.40 -32.98
N VAL A 447 5.29 58.22 -31.86
CA VAL A 447 6.27 59.19 -31.33
C VAL A 447 7.42 59.30 -32.32
N ALA A 448 8.00 58.22 -32.78
CA ALA A 448 9.13 58.19 -33.73
C ALA A 448 8.75 58.83 -35.08
N ASP A 449 7.59 58.47 -35.64
CA ASP A 449 7.09 59.08 -36.88
C ASP A 449 6.89 60.60 -36.75
N ALA A 450 6.36 61.05 -35.62
CA ALA A 450 6.18 62.47 -35.36
C ALA A 450 7.49 63.23 -35.17
N LEU A 451 8.54 62.57 -34.67
CA LEU A 451 9.89 63.15 -34.49
C LEU A 451 10.78 63.04 -35.74
N GLY A 452 10.49 62.07 -36.64
CA GLY A 452 11.33 61.75 -37.79
C GLY A 452 11.72 62.94 -38.65
N PRO A 453 10.76 63.75 -39.13
CA PRO A 453 11.07 64.94 -39.91
C PRO A 453 11.96 65.95 -39.16
N THR A 454 11.69 66.10 -37.85
CA THR A 454 12.47 66.96 -36.96
C THR A 454 13.95 66.50 -36.80
N VAL A 455 14.16 65.17 -36.66
CA VAL A 455 15.47 64.55 -36.56
C VAL A 455 16.27 64.69 -37.89
N VAL A 456 15.59 64.50 -39.03
CA VAL A 456 16.21 64.67 -40.37
C VAL A 456 16.61 66.13 -40.57
N ALA A 457 15.77 67.06 -40.19
CA ALA A 457 16.07 68.45 -40.26
C ALA A 457 17.23 68.85 -39.34
N GLN A 458 17.31 68.24 -38.12
CA GLN A 458 18.41 68.44 -37.18
C GLN A 458 19.73 67.90 -37.74
N ALA A 459 19.69 66.72 -38.38
CA ALA A 459 20.88 66.20 -39.06
C ALA A 459 21.38 67.06 -40.24
N ALA A 460 20.44 67.61 -40.97
CA ALA A 460 20.77 68.58 -42.05
C ALA A 460 21.39 69.87 -41.47
N ALA A 461 20.95 70.35 -40.35
CA ALA A 461 21.49 71.52 -39.64
C ALA A 461 22.94 71.34 -39.14
N ALA A 462 23.45 70.12 -39.03
CA ALA A 462 24.82 69.81 -38.63
C ALA A 462 25.88 70.14 -39.70
N LYS A 463 25.46 70.67 -40.84
CA LYS A 463 26.35 71.06 -41.96
C LYS A 463 26.44 72.60 -42.07
N PRO A 464 27.27 73.30 -41.28
CA PRO A 464 27.26 74.78 -41.20
C PRO A 464 27.62 75.49 -42.50
N ASN A 465 28.23 74.79 -43.47
CA ASN A 465 28.64 75.40 -44.75
C ASN A 465 27.52 75.30 -45.82
N ASP A 466 26.39 74.70 -45.54
CA ASP A 466 25.23 74.52 -46.45
C ASP A 466 24.07 75.39 -46.02
N VAL A 467 24.16 76.70 -46.29
CA VAL A 467 23.13 77.66 -45.95
C VAL A 467 21.82 77.39 -46.70
N GLY A 468 21.92 76.81 -47.90
CA GLY A 468 20.70 76.41 -48.68
C GLY A 468 19.97 75.24 -48.08
N GLY A 469 20.68 74.18 -47.70
CA GLY A 469 20.14 73.04 -47.03
C GLY A 469 19.56 73.40 -45.67
N MET A 470 20.18 74.31 -44.90
CA MET A 470 19.65 74.84 -43.64
C MET A 470 18.38 75.62 -43.79
N LYS A 471 18.21 76.49 -44.86
CA LYS A 471 16.94 77.17 -45.15
C LYS A 471 15.83 76.21 -45.48
N THR A 472 16.12 75.11 -46.22
CA THR A 472 15.16 74.07 -46.54
C THR A 472 14.77 73.28 -45.25
N ALA A 473 15.71 72.97 -44.40
CA ALA A 473 15.47 72.32 -43.10
C ALA A 473 14.61 73.22 -42.18
N LEU A 474 14.84 74.49 -42.12
CA LEU A 474 14.03 75.44 -41.32
C LEU A 474 12.56 75.50 -41.86
N ALA A 475 12.40 75.53 -43.16
CA ALA A 475 11.06 75.51 -43.78
C ALA A 475 10.34 74.20 -43.43
N THR A 476 11.05 73.06 -43.46
CA THR A 476 10.52 71.73 -43.02
C THR A 476 10.12 71.79 -41.57
N LEU A 477 10.93 72.30 -40.68
CA LEU A 477 10.64 72.42 -39.24
C LEU A 477 9.43 73.29 -38.96
N ARG A 478 9.29 74.43 -39.68
CA ARG A 478 8.09 75.28 -39.59
C ARG A 478 6.79 74.62 -40.11
N ALA A 479 6.88 73.86 -41.17
CA ALA A 479 5.74 73.11 -41.67
C ALA A 479 5.36 72.01 -40.67
N ASP A 480 6.34 71.29 -40.11
CA ASP A 480 6.13 70.33 -39.09
C ASP A 480 5.52 70.89 -37.80
N ALA A 481 6.02 72.05 -37.36
CA ALA A 481 5.49 72.72 -36.17
C ALA A 481 4.05 73.19 -36.40
N ALA A 482 3.72 73.66 -37.58
CA ALA A 482 2.36 74.09 -37.98
C ALA A 482 1.39 72.87 -38.06
N ALA A 483 1.88 71.73 -38.51
CA ALA A 483 1.16 70.50 -38.50
C ALA A 483 0.93 69.96 -37.07
N ALA A 484 1.99 69.94 -36.24
CA ALA A 484 1.95 69.55 -34.84
C ALA A 484 1.01 70.43 -34.02
N ALA A 485 0.99 71.75 -34.26
CA ALA A 485 0.07 72.64 -33.53
C ALA A 485 -1.43 72.39 -33.80
N LYS A 486 -1.77 71.60 -34.82
CA LYS A 486 -3.16 71.17 -35.14
C LYS A 486 -3.49 69.82 -34.53
N LEU A 487 -2.55 69.14 -33.94
CA LEU A 487 -2.78 67.84 -33.32
C LEU A 487 -3.44 68.01 -31.95
N PRO A 488 -4.14 66.98 -31.46
CA PRO A 488 -4.64 66.95 -30.07
C PRO A 488 -3.49 67.25 -29.11
N PHE A 489 -3.80 67.89 -27.94
CA PHE A 489 -2.85 68.23 -26.87
C PHE A 489 -1.77 69.23 -27.24
N ALA A 490 -2.00 70.06 -28.28
CA ALA A 490 -1.08 71.17 -28.64
C ALA A 490 -0.96 72.22 -27.52
N ALA A 491 -2.05 72.43 -26.73
CA ALA A 491 -2.10 73.37 -25.62
C ALA A 491 -1.10 72.96 -24.47
N GLU A 492 -0.97 71.65 -24.22
CA GLU A 492 -0.06 71.10 -23.20
C GLU A 492 1.40 71.34 -23.61
N ALA A 493 1.73 71.31 -24.90
CA ALA A 493 3.05 71.62 -25.45
C ALA A 493 3.32 73.08 -25.80
N ALA A 494 2.43 74.00 -25.37
CA ALA A 494 2.53 75.46 -25.72
C ALA A 494 3.87 76.08 -25.39
N ALA A 495 4.48 75.72 -24.26
CA ALA A 495 5.79 76.22 -23.83
C ALA A 495 6.90 75.78 -24.80
N GLN A 496 6.90 74.58 -25.26
CA GLN A 496 7.85 74.01 -26.25
C GLN A 496 7.66 74.60 -27.63
N PHE A 497 6.40 74.84 -28.06
CA PHE A 497 6.09 75.54 -29.31
C PHE A 497 6.58 76.98 -29.28
N LYS A 498 6.46 77.68 -28.12
CA LYS A 498 6.99 79.04 -27.96
C LYS A 498 8.52 79.02 -28.06
N SER A 499 9.20 78.07 -27.45
CA SER A 499 10.68 77.87 -27.53
C SER A 499 11.09 77.58 -28.99
N PHE A 500 10.31 76.71 -29.69
CA PHE A 500 10.52 76.47 -31.12
C PHE A 500 10.45 77.73 -31.95
N THR A 501 9.41 78.55 -31.77
CA THR A 501 9.21 79.79 -32.54
C THR A 501 10.39 80.73 -32.34
N ALA A 502 10.83 80.90 -31.08
CA ALA A 502 11.97 81.78 -30.77
C ALA A 502 13.27 81.29 -31.42
N ALA A 503 13.55 79.97 -31.40
CA ALA A 503 14.73 79.35 -32.01
C ALA A 503 14.67 79.40 -33.54
N ALA A 504 13.49 79.15 -34.14
CA ALA A 504 13.28 79.20 -35.59
C ALA A 504 13.45 80.64 -36.13
N ASP A 505 12.95 81.66 -35.44
CA ASP A 505 13.14 83.05 -35.79
C ASP A 505 14.63 83.50 -35.66
N GLY A 506 15.33 82.96 -34.61
CA GLY A 506 16.78 83.12 -34.46
C GLY A 506 17.56 82.51 -35.63
N ALA A 507 17.18 81.32 -36.11
CA ALA A 507 17.78 80.65 -37.24
C ALA A 507 17.57 81.46 -38.56
N ASP A 508 16.35 81.96 -38.75
CA ASP A 508 15.99 82.71 -39.93
C ASP A 508 16.83 84.01 -40.04
N LYS A 509 16.98 84.70 -38.93
CA LYS A 509 17.82 85.92 -38.79
C LYS A 509 19.32 85.65 -39.05
N ALA A 510 19.87 84.54 -38.56
CA ALA A 510 21.27 84.14 -38.78
C ALA A 510 21.49 83.74 -40.23
N LEU A 511 20.65 82.93 -40.83
CA LEU A 511 20.69 82.46 -42.22
C LEU A 511 20.45 83.57 -43.23
N GLY A 512 19.66 84.59 -42.85
CA GLY A 512 19.51 85.82 -43.60
C GLY A 512 20.80 86.65 -43.70
N LYS A 513 21.68 86.55 -42.72
CA LYS A 513 23.00 87.19 -42.69
C LYS A 513 24.14 86.29 -43.23
N SER A 514 23.79 85.10 -43.78
CA SER A 514 24.72 84.08 -44.25
C SER A 514 25.66 83.54 -43.14
N ASP A 515 25.31 83.70 -41.84
CA ASP A 515 26.05 83.14 -40.73
C ASP A 515 25.65 81.68 -40.52
N GLY A 516 26.33 80.81 -41.30
CA GLY A 516 25.99 79.34 -41.27
C GLY A 516 26.25 78.73 -39.92
N LYS A 517 27.19 79.20 -39.10
CA LYS A 517 27.49 78.65 -37.76
C LYS A 517 26.38 78.99 -36.76
N ALA A 518 25.96 80.24 -36.67
CA ALA A 518 24.88 80.67 -35.85
C ALA A 518 23.53 80.12 -36.35
N GLY A 519 23.35 80.00 -37.63
CA GLY A 519 22.20 79.38 -38.27
C GLY A 519 22.05 77.92 -37.91
N ALA A 520 23.14 77.14 -38.02
CA ALA A 520 23.12 75.75 -37.66
C ALA A 520 22.77 75.49 -36.18
N LYS A 521 23.32 76.32 -35.28
CA LYS A 521 23.02 76.24 -33.84
C LYS A 521 21.55 76.51 -33.56
N ALA A 522 21.03 77.65 -34.07
CA ALA A 522 19.64 77.97 -33.85
C ALA A 522 18.63 76.99 -34.50
N LEU A 523 19.01 76.43 -35.62
CA LEU A 523 18.21 75.37 -36.27
C LEU A 523 18.17 74.06 -35.44
N ALA A 524 19.30 73.68 -34.82
CA ALA A 524 19.37 72.59 -33.93
C ALA A 524 18.50 72.82 -32.67
N GLU A 525 18.55 74.04 -32.10
CA GLU A 525 17.67 74.40 -30.99
C GLU A 525 16.19 74.39 -31.34
N ALA A 526 15.82 74.85 -32.55
CA ALA A 526 14.47 74.78 -33.06
C ALA A 526 14.02 73.28 -33.26
N ALA A 527 14.86 72.51 -33.86
CA ALA A 527 14.57 71.10 -34.03
C ALA A 527 14.37 70.37 -32.66
N GLN A 528 15.19 70.65 -31.68
CA GLN A 528 15.11 70.10 -30.34
C GLN A 528 13.83 70.56 -29.63
N ALA A 529 13.43 71.83 -29.72
CA ALA A 529 12.21 72.33 -29.13
C ALA A 529 10.96 71.77 -29.77
N LEU A 530 10.94 71.52 -31.09
CA LEU A 530 9.83 70.84 -31.79
C LEU A 530 9.74 69.39 -31.44
N ALA A 531 10.86 68.70 -31.32
CA ALA A 531 10.93 67.37 -30.83
C ALA A 531 10.31 67.20 -29.42
N ALA A 532 10.68 68.15 -28.51
CA ALA A 532 10.11 68.19 -27.18
C ALA A 532 8.60 68.46 -27.16
N ALA A 533 8.11 69.36 -28.06
CA ALA A 533 6.64 69.60 -28.20
C ALA A 533 5.88 68.34 -28.62
N LYS A 534 6.38 67.66 -29.64
CA LYS A 534 5.79 66.43 -30.16
C LYS A 534 5.83 65.30 -29.11
N ALA A 535 6.89 65.22 -28.29
CA ALA A 535 6.99 64.27 -27.20
C ALA A 535 5.92 64.48 -26.12
N VAL A 536 5.69 65.71 -25.70
CA VAL A 536 4.63 66.09 -24.73
C VAL A 536 3.25 65.77 -25.28
N GLN A 537 2.93 66.07 -26.56
CA GLN A 537 1.66 65.70 -27.15
C GLN A 537 1.39 64.20 -27.15
N SER A 538 2.41 63.41 -27.49
CA SER A 538 2.30 61.96 -27.51
C SER A 538 2.11 61.34 -26.14
N GLY A 539 2.82 61.86 -25.12
CA GLY A 539 2.69 61.47 -23.72
C GLY A 539 1.28 61.70 -23.19
N HIS A 540 0.70 62.85 -23.45
CA HIS A 540 -0.68 63.19 -23.10
C HIS A 540 -1.70 62.31 -23.84
N GLY A 541 -1.44 61.94 -25.10
CA GLY A 541 -2.32 61.04 -25.82
C GLY A 541 -2.39 59.61 -25.19
N GLN A 542 -1.22 59.11 -24.83
CA GLN A 542 -1.14 57.83 -24.11
C GLN A 542 -1.83 57.87 -22.75
N TYR A 543 -1.61 58.93 -21.98
CA TYR A 543 -2.24 59.16 -20.71
C TYR A 543 -3.74 59.20 -20.80
N ALA A 544 -4.31 60.00 -21.69
CA ALA A 544 -5.75 60.19 -21.88
C ALA A 544 -6.44 58.84 -22.25
N MET A 545 -5.83 58.04 -23.16
CA MET A 545 -6.37 56.77 -23.61
C MET A 545 -6.33 55.75 -22.45
N MET A 546 -5.23 55.68 -21.71
CA MET A 546 -5.09 54.74 -20.59
C MET A 546 -6.01 55.13 -19.43
N LEU A 547 -6.16 56.41 -19.12
CA LEU A 547 -7.08 56.92 -18.13
C LEU A 547 -8.52 56.50 -18.46
N ALA A 548 -8.98 56.76 -19.70
CA ALA A 548 -10.31 56.39 -20.17
C ALA A 548 -10.54 54.88 -20.05
N THR A 549 -9.52 54.09 -20.35
CA THR A 549 -9.58 52.61 -20.26
C THR A 549 -9.75 52.15 -18.80
N VAL A 550 -8.94 52.67 -17.87
CA VAL A 550 -9.00 52.28 -16.45
C VAL A 550 -10.31 52.76 -15.82
N GLU A 551 -10.78 53.96 -16.16
CA GLU A 551 -12.06 54.49 -15.68
C GLU A 551 -13.25 53.68 -16.21
N ALA A 552 -13.25 53.28 -17.49
CA ALA A 552 -14.30 52.46 -18.08
C ALA A 552 -14.36 51.06 -17.39
N LYS A 553 -13.20 50.45 -17.15
CA LYS A 553 -13.13 49.17 -16.43
C LYS A 553 -13.59 49.28 -14.99
N LEU A 554 -13.21 50.33 -14.28
CA LEU A 554 -13.72 50.61 -12.91
C LEU A 554 -15.22 50.74 -12.90
N LYS A 555 -15.79 51.53 -13.83
CA LYS A 555 -17.22 51.70 -13.97
C LYS A 555 -17.95 50.39 -14.26
N ALA A 556 -17.36 49.51 -15.13
CA ALA A 556 -17.90 48.18 -15.38
C ALA A 556 -17.91 47.32 -14.11
N LEU A 557 -16.82 47.31 -13.34
CA LEU A 557 -16.74 46.59 -12.06
C LEU A 557 -17.76 47.12 -11.04
N GLN A 558 -17.98 48.43 -10.97
CA GLN A 558 -18.94 49.04 -10.06
C GLN A 558 -20.43 48.74 -10.44
N ALA A 559 -20.67 48.31 -11.67
CA ALA A 559 -21.98 47.86 -12.14
C ALA A 559 -22.27 46.38 -11.86
N LEU A 560 -21.31 45.61 -11.37
CA LEU A 560 -21.49 44.18 -11.08
C LEU A 560 -22.41 43.95 -9.86
N PRO A 561 -23.19 42.86 -9.80
CA PRO A 561 -24.06 42.55 -8.67
C PRO A 561 -23.33 42.49 -7.33
N THR A 562 -22.04 42.06 -7.37
CA THR A 562 -21.19 41.92 -6.16
C THR A 562 -20.47 43.24 -5.77
N ALA A 563 -20.63 44.32 -6.53
CA ALA A 563 -19.83 45.55 -6.38
C ALA A 563 -19.85 46.10 -4.95
N ALA A 564 -21.02 46.12 -4.29
CA ALA A 564 -21.15 46.56 -2.92
C ALA A 564 -20.29 45.72 -1.94
N SER A 565 -20.22 44.40 -2.15
CA SER A 565 -19.50 43.46 -1.27
C SER A 565 -17.98 43.45 -1.51
N ILE A 566 -17.50 43.92 -2.66
CA ILE A 566 -16.06 43.99 -2.98
C ILE A 566 -15.56 45.45 -3.08
N LYS A 567 -16.29 46.40 -2.54
CA LYS A 567 -16.00 47.83 -2.63
C LYS A 567 -14.57 48.19 -2.26
N THR A 568 -14.00 47.55 -1.24
CA THR A 568 -12.62 47.78 -0.81
C THR A 568 -11.58 47.39 -1.85
N SER A 569 -11.90 46.47 -2.77
CA SER A 569 -11.02 46.12 -3.91
C SER A 569 -10.90 47.22 -4.95
N PHE A 570 -11.82 48.20 -4.97
CA PHE A 570 -11.81 49.33 -5.89
C PHE A 570 -10.92 50.49 -5.41
N GLU A 571 -10.63 50.57 -4.10
CA GLU A 571 -9.85 51.68 -3.51
C GLU A 571 -8.48 51.86 -4.16
N PRO A 572 -7.69 50.79 -4.44
CA PRO A 572 -6.41 50.91 -5.13
C PRO A 572 -6.56 51.47 -6.55
N VAL A 573 -7.64 51.10 -7.28
CA VAL A 573 -7.91 51.60 -8.63
C VAL A 573 -8.25 53.09 -8.56
N VAL A 574 -9.15 53.50 -7.67
CA VAL A 574 -9.56 54.93 -7.47
C VAL A 574 -8.35 55.76 -7.07
N LYS A 575 -7.53 55.26 -6.15
CA LYS A 575 -6.27 55.92 -5.76
C LYS A 575 -5.33 56.10 -6.92
N ALA A 576 -5.13 55.06 -7.72
CA ALA A 576 -4.22 55.10 -8.88
C ALA A 576 -4.70 56.11 -9.93
N ILE A 577 -6.02 56.20 -10.17
CA ILE A 577 -6.60 57.25 -11.04
C ILE A 577 -6.36 58.63 -10.46
N ALA A 578 -6.59 58.85 -9.18
CA ALA A 578 -6.37 60.13 -8.50
C ALA A 578 -4.89 60.55 -8.56
N ASP A 579 -3.98 59.64 -8.23
CA ASP A 579 -2.52 59.84 -8.33
C ASP A 579 -2.11 60.21 -9.76
N ALA A 580 -2.62 59.49 -10.77
CA ALA A 580 -2.36 59.78 -12.15
C ALA A 580 -2.80 61.19 -12.58
N LYS A 581 -4.01 61.60 -12.21
CA LYS A 581 -4.56 62.95 -12.46
C LYS A 581 -3.71 64.04 -11.77
N ALA A 582 -3.25 63.75 -10.55
CA ALA A 582 -2.38 64.69 -9.83
C ALA A 582 -1.01 64.85 -10.51
N LYS A 583 -0.42 63.76 -10.97
CA LYS A 583 0.86 63.75 -11.68
C LYS A 583 0.78 64.42 -13.05
N ASP A 584 -0.29 64.17 -13.77
CA ASP A 584 -0.58 64.85 -15.03
C ASP A 584 -0.68 66.35 -14.86
N LYS A 585 -1.46 66.83 -13.86
CA LYS A 585 -1.52 68.27 -13.52
C LYS A 585 -0.13 68.83 -13.15
N ALA A 586 0.76 68.06 -12.58
CA ALA A 586 2.14 68.44 -12.29
C ALA A 586 3.09 68.29 -13.49
N LYS A 587 2.58 67.96 -14.69
CA LYS A 587 3.35 67.69 -15.91
C LYS A 587 4.37 66.56 -15.77
N ALA A 588 4.14 65.60 -14.87
CA ALA A 588 4.92 64.38 -14.65
C ALA A 588 4.31 63.21 -15.41
N GLU A 589 4.30 63.22 -16.72
CA GLU A 589 3.56 62.29 -17.57
C GLU A 589 4.01 60.84 -17.42
N VAL A 590 5.32 60.61 -17.29
CA VAL A 590 5.86 59.24 -17.07
C VAL A 590 5.33 58.65 -15.75
N GLU A 591 5.27 59.45 -14.72
CA GLU A 591 4.76 59.04 -13.40
C GLU A 591 3.24 58.87 -13.44
N ALA A 592 2.51 59.72 -14.19
CA ALA A 592 1.08 59.59 -14.41
C ALA A 592 0.72 58.30 -15.12
N LEU A 593 1.42 57.94 -16.19
CA LEU A 593 1.28 56.66 -16.88
C LEU A 593 1.61 55.49 -15.98
N ALA A 594 2.69 55.59 -15.17
CA ALA A 594 3.03 54.55 -14.21
C ALA A 594 1.93 54.34 -13.15
N ALA A 595 1.27 55.41 -12.70
CA ALA A 595 0.11 55.33 -11.80
C ALA A 595 -1.08 54.62 -12.46
N LEU A 596 -1.39 54.92 -13.72
CA LEU A 596 -2.46 54.23 -14.48
C LEU A 596 -2.15 52.74 -14.74
N ARG A 597 -0.88 52.38 -14.94
CA ARG A 597 -0.49 50.97 -15.03
C ARG A 597 -0.80 50.22 -13.73
N ARG A 598 -0.42 50.80 -12.56
CA ARG A 598 -0.84 50.26 -11.23
C ARG A 598 -2.36 50.15 -11.09
N GLY A 599 -3.07 51.16 -11.61
CA GLY A 599 -4.54 51.15 -11.63
C GLY A 599 -5.12 49.99 -12.45
N ASN A 600 -4.54 49.68 -13.59
CA ASN A 600 -4.96 48.56 -14.43
C ASN A 600 -4.65 47.18 -13.76
N ASP A 601 -3.52 47.07 -13.06
CA ASP A 601 -3.17 45.88 -12.28
C ASP A 601 -4.16 45.72 -11.10
N ALA A 602 -4.56 46.80 -10.44
CA ALA A 602 -5.58 46.79 -9.39
C ALA A 602 -6.96 46.42 -9.94
N VAL A 603 -7.31 46.80 -11.18
CA VAL A 603 -8.54 46.32 -11.86
C VAL A 603 -8.54 44.80 -11.97
N ALA A 604 -7.44 44.20 -12.39
CA ALA A 604 -7.34 42.74 -12.51
C ALA A 604 -7.55 42.05 -11.15
N ALA A 605 -7.00 42.62 -10.05
CA ALA A 605 -7.22 42.11 -8.69
C ALA A 605 -8.70 42.24 -8.28
N ALA A 606 -9.39 43.35 -8.63
CA ALA A 606 -10.80 43.52 -8.34
C ALA A 606 -11.72 42.57 -9.15
N GLU A 607 -11.35 42.24 -10.38
CA GLU A 607 -12.02 41.22 -11.20
C GLU A 607 -11.87 39.81 -10.56
N GLN A 608 -10.72 39.51 -10.00
CA GLN A 608 -10.51 38.27 -9.26
C GLN A 608 -11.38 38.21 -8.01
N ALA A 609 -11.41 39.30 -7.23
CA ALA A 609 -12.27 39.42 -6.04
C ALA A 609 -13.77 39.24 -6.39
N HIS A 610 -14.22 39.73 -7.56
CA HIS A 610 -15.59 39.50 -8.05
C HIS A 610 -15.85 37.99 -8.29
N ARG A 611 -14.96 37.31 -8.97
CA ARG A 611 -15.12 35.86 -9.22
C ARG A 611 -15.18 35.07 -7.93
N GLU A 612 -14.25 35.32 -7.00
CA GLU A 612 -14.20 34.62 -5.70
C GLU A 612 -15.42 34.94 -4.83
N ARG A 613 -15.93 36.16 -4.89
CA ARG A 613 -17.16 36.56 -4.20
C ARG A 613 -18.39 35.83 -4.79
N SER A 614 -18.52 35.77 -6.07
CA SER A 614 -19.65 35.11 -6.74
C SER A 614 -19.68 33.61 -6.42
N GLU A 615 -18.51 32.98 -6.34
CA GLU A 615 -18.36 31.57 -5.96
C GLU A 615 -18.75 31.37 -4.49
N PHE A 616 -18.30 32.24 -3.61
CA PHE A 616 -18.67 32.21 -2.19
C PHE A 616 -20.19 32.40 -2.01
N ASP A 617 -20.82 33.36 -2.67
CA ASP A 617 -22.25 33.64 -2.56
C ASP A 617 -23.10 32.46 -3.05
N SER A 618 -22.65 31.72 -4.09
CA SER A 618 -23.29 30.47 -4.55
C SER A 618 -23.22 29.40 -3.47
N LEU A 619 -22.06 29.20 -2.86
CA LEU A 619 -21.87 28.24 -1.77
C LEU A 619 -22.67 28.62 -0.53
N ALA A 620 -22.68 29.91 -0.17
CA ALA A 620 -23.44 30.43 0.98
C ALA A 620 -24.96 30.24 0.80
N THR A 621 -25.46 30.40 -0.44
CA THR A 621 -26.87 30.12 -0.79
C THR A 621 -27.23 28.67 -0.58
N THR A 622 -26.35 27.75 -1.01
CA THR A 622 -26.54 26.32 -0.80
C THR A 622 -26.51 25.94 0.67
N SER A 623 -25.58 26.50 1.46
CA SER A 623 -25.50 26.31 2.91
C SER A 623 -26.75 26.87 3.62
N LEU A 624 -27.26 28.04 3.20
CA LEU A 624 -28.48 28.60 3.74
C LEU A 624 -29.70 27.69 3.51
N ALA A 625 -29.83 27.12 2.31
CA ALA A 625 -30.89 26.16 2.02
C ALA A 625 -30.81 24.95 2.94
N THR A 626 -29.59 24.42 3.14
CA THR A 626 -29.31 23.29 4.05
C THR A 626 -29.68 23.63 5.50
N ILE A 627 -29.31 24.82 5.98
CA ILE A 627 -29.64 25.34 7.32
C ILE A 627 -31.16 25.44 7.48
N ASN A 628 -31.85 25.99 6.46
CA ASN A 628 -33.30 26.19 6.50
C ASN A 628 -34.08 24.87 6.56
N ALA A 629 -33.53 23.79 6.04
CA ALA A 629 -34.13 22.45 6.09
C ALA A 629 -33.95 21.78 7.46
N LEU A 630 -33.20 22.35 8.41
CA LEU A 630 -33.07 21.77 9.75
C LEU A 630 -34.35 21.94 10.55
N THR A 631 -34.77 20.89 11.24
CA THR A 631 -35.93 20.84 12.13
C THR A 631 -35.62 21.38 13.54
N ASP A 632 -34.37 21.24 13.99
CA ASP A 632 -33.90 21.74 15.28
C ASP A 632 -33.71 23.27 15.22
N ALA A 633 -34.59 24.01 15.91
CA ALA A 633 -34.56 25.44 15.94
C ALA A 633 -33.27 26.04 16.55
N LYS A 634 -32.68 25.37 17.54
CA LYS A 634 -31.41 25.79 18.16
C LYS A 634 -30.25 25.63 17.20
N ALA A 635 -30.11 24.45 16.58
CA ALA A 635 -29.08 24.19 15.58
C ALA A 635 -29.24 25.16 14.39
N LYS A 636 -30.47 25.39 13.92
CA LYS A 636 -30.76 26.32 12.84
C LYS A 636 -30.25 27.75 13.16
N LYS A 637 -30.51 28.24 14.39
CA LYS A 637 -30.05 29.56 14.84
C LYS A 637 -28.53 29.66 14.95
N GLU A 638 -27.86 28.59 15.47
CA GLU A 638 -26.42 28.54 15.60
C GLU A 638 -25.72 28.53 14.24
N HIS A 639 -26.21 27.72 13.29
CA HIS A 639 -25.64 27.65 11.95
C HIS A 639 -25.93 28.88 11.10
N ALA A 640 -27.10 29.53 11.28
CA ALA A 640 -27.38 30.79 10.62
C ALA A 640 -26.40 31.87 11.08
N LYS A 641 -26.11 31.95 12.39
CA LYS A 641 -25.09 32.86 12.91
C LYS A 641 -23.70 32.58 12.32
N ALA A 642 -23.29 31.31 12.27
CA ALA A 642 -22.00 30.93 11.70
C ALA A 642 -21.91 31.28 10.18
N LEU A 643 -23.02 31.19 9.44
CA LEU A 643 -23.12 31.65 8.06
C LEU A 643 -22.93 33.16 7.93
N ASP A 644 -23.52 33.93 8.84
CA ASP A 644 -23.34 35.39 8.85
C ASP A 644 -21.91 35.77 9.22
N ASP A 645 -21.26 35.04 10.14
CA ASP A 645 -19.83 35.20 10.45
C ASP A 645 -18.97 34.92 9.22
N ALA A 646 -19.27 33.86 8.45
CA ALA A 646 -18.58 33.54 7.21
C ALA A 646 -18.76 34.63 6.13
N LYS A 647 -19.94 35.25 6.02
CA LYS A 647 -20.19 36.41 5.15
C LYS A 647 -19.34 37.59 5.54
N GLN A 648 -19.24 37.89 6.84
CA GLN A 648 -18.39 38.98 7.35
C GLN A 648 -16.89 38.75 7.02
N ILE A 649 -16.43 37.49 6.99
CA ILE A 649 -15.06 37.16 6.57
C ILE A 649 -14.91 37.42 5.06
N ALA A 650 -15.89 37.06 4.25
CA ALA A 650 -15.90 37.32 2.81
C ALA A 650 -15.95 38.81 2.47
N ASP A 651 -16.68 39.61 3.26
CA ASP A 651 -16.75 41.06 3.10
C ASP A 651 -15.41 41.76 3.36
N LYS A 652 -14.48 41.07 4.06
CA LYS A 652 -13.07 41.46 4.22
C LYS A 652 -12.15 40.93 3.10
N LEU A 653 -12.71 40.45 2.03
CA LEU A 653 -12.00 39.83 0.88
C LEU A 653 -11.14 38.58 1.24
N ARG A 654 -11.46 37.91 2.36
CA ARG A 654 -10.78 36.69 2.84
C ARG A 654 -11.56 35.45 2.37
N PHE A 655 -11.67 35.28 1.05
CA PHE A 655 -12.57 34.26 0.48
C PHE A 655 -12.15 32.83 0.79
N GLY A 656 -10.85 32.53 0.90
CA GLY A 656 -10.37 31.23 1.32
C GLY A 656 -10.86 30.85 2.72
N ASP A 657 -10.71 31.78 3.68
CA ASP A 657 -11.17 31.58 5.07
C ASP A 657 -12.69 31.49 5.16
N ALA A 658 -13.40 32.30 4.37
CA ALA A 658 -14.85 32.28 4.31
C ALA A 658 -15.40 30.96 3.79
N LYS A 659 -14.82 30.39 2.72
CA LYS A 659 -15.15 29.08 2.18
C LYS A 659 -14.87 27.97 3.22
N ALA A 660 -13.72 28.02 3.92
CA ALA A 660 -13.42 27.10 5.00
C ALA A 660 -14.44 27.17 6.15
N ALA A 661 -14.93 28.36 6.47
CA ALA A 661 -16.00 28.54 7.46
C ALA A 661 -17.33 27.90 7.00
N LEU A 662 -17.71 28.03 5.72
CA LEU A 662 -18.88 27.33 5.15
C LEU A 662 -18.73 25.81 5.22
N GLN A 663 -17.57 25.28 4.87
CA GLN A 663 -17.28 23.84 4.99
C GLN A 663 -17.41 23.35 6.43
N ALA A 664 -16.95 24.15 7.41
CA ALA A 664 -17.10 23.81 8.82
C ALA A 664 -18.57 23.77 9.27
N ILE A 665 -19.45 24.62 8.73
CA ILE A 665 -20.89 24.57 8.96
C ILE A 665 -21.48 23.27 8.40
N GLU A 666 -21.17 22.93 7.16
CA GLU A 666 -21.61 21.69 6.52
C GLU A 666 -21.19 20.46 7.34
N VAL A 667 -19.93 20.42 7.83
CA VAL A 667 -19.43 19.34 8.68
C VAL A 667 -20.24 19.20 9.96
N LYS A 668 -20.61 20.31 10.62
CA LYS A 668 -21.43 20.26 11.84
C LYS A 668 -22.87 19.82 11.59
N ILE A 669 -23.47 20.24 10.48
CA ILE A 669 -24.81 19.79 10.08
C ILE A 669 -24.79 18.30 9.80
N ASP A 670 -23.80 17.83 9.05
CA ASP A 670 -23.65 16.41 8.71
C ASP A 670 -23.31 15.56 9.95
N GLU A 671 -22.59 16.11 10.95
CA GLU A 671 -22.39 15.49 12.27
C GLU A 671 -23.72 15.24 12.99
N GLY A 672 -24.63 16.21 12.99
CA GLY A 672 -25.97 16.06 13.55
C GLY A 672 -26.80 14.98 12.84
N LYS A 673 -26.80 14.98 11.50
CA LYS A 673 -27.46 13.96 10.68
C LYS A 673 -26.90 12.57 10.92
N LEU A 674 -25.58 12.47 11.05
CA LEU A 674 -24.89 11.20 11.30
C LEU A 674 -25.28 10.63 12.68
N LYS A 675 -25.28 11.46 13.73
CA LYS A 675 -25.71 11.03 15.08
C LYS A 675 -27.17 10.55 15.07
N SER A 676 -28.05 11.24 14.37
CA SER A 676 -29.46 10.84 14.23
C SER A 676 -29.60 9.53 13.46
N ALA A 677 -28.87 9.35 12.35
CA ALA A 677 -28.88 8.13 11.56
C ALA A 677 -28.36 6.91 12.36
N ALA A 678 -27.28 7.12 13.13
CA ALA A 678 -26.71 6.08 13.98
C ALA A 678 -27.65 5.68 15.13
N ALA A 679 -28.34 6.64 15.74
CA ALA A 679 -29.32 6.38 16.80
C ALA A 679 -30.55 5.62 16.28
N ALA A 680 -30.99 5.94 15.05
CA ALA A 680 -32.15 5.28 14.44
C ALA A 680 -31.82 3.82 13.99
N ASN A 681 -30.68 3.60 13.35
CA ASN A 681 -30.25 2.28 12.90
C ASN A 681 -28.72 2.23 12.72
N PRO A 682 -27.99 1.50 13.56
CA PRO A 682 -26.54 1.34 13.45
C PRO A 682 -26.03 0.81 12.10
N GLY A 683 -26.84 0.03 11.40
CA GLY A 683 -26.53 -0.51 10.07
C GLY A 683 -26.98 0.37 8.90
N ASN A 684 -27.39 1.63 9.15
CA ASN A 684 -27.87 2.51 8.10
C ASN A 684 -26.71 2.91 7.14
N PRO A 685 -26.81 2.60 5.82
CA PRO A 685 -25.79 2.94 4.85
C PRO A 685 -25.56 4.44 4.69
N GLN A 686 -26.51 5.28 5.13
CA GLN A 686 -26.34 6.74 5.13
C GLN A 686 -25.22 7.20 6.08
N ILE A 687 -24.90 6.43 7.13
CA ILE A 687 -23.80 6.76 8.05
C ILE A 687 -22.50 6.88 7.27
N LEU A 688 -22.19 5.88 6.44
CA LEU A 688 -21.00 5.89 5.58
C LEU A 688 -21.01 7.04 4.56
N ALA A 689 -22.16 7.27 3.91
CA ALA A 689 -22.29 8.34 2.92
C ALA A 689 -22.06 9.73 3.54
N ILE A 690 -22.63 9.98 4.72
CA ILE A 690 -22.44 11.22 5.46
C ILE A 690 -20.98 11.36 5.91
N ALA A 691 -20.37 10.29 6.44
CA ALA A 691 -18.98 10.31 6.88
C ALA A 691 -18.02 10.61 5.71
N LYS A 692 -18.23 10.03 4.53
CA LYS A 692 -17.46 10.34 3.30
C LYS A 692 -17.60 11.82 2.91
N LYS A 693 -18.82 12.36 2.95
CA LYS A 693 -19.08 13.79 2.69
C LYS A 693 -18.37 14.69 3.71
N MET A 694 -18.44 14.36 4.98
CA MET A 694 -17.72 15.10 6.04
C MET A 694 -16.21 15.09 5.80
N ALA A 695 -15.63 13.95 5.47
CA ALA A 695 -14.19 13.84 5.17
C ALA A 695 -13.77 14.74 3.99
N ALA A 696 -14.56 14.74 2.91
CA ALA A 696 -14.34 15.58 1.74
C ALA A 696 -14.41 17.09 2.07
N ASN A 697 -15.24 17.48 3.02
CA ASN A 697 -15.38 18.86 3.50
C ASN A 697 -14.40 19.24 4.63
N GLY A 698 -13.31 18.48 4.80
CA GLY A 698 -12.29 18.77 5.83
C GLY A 698 -12.67 18.34 7.26
N GLY A 699 -13.77 17.60 7.44
CA GLY A 699 -14.27 17.11 8.72
C GLY A 699 -13.51 15.91 9.31
N GLY A 700 -12.30 15.63 8.83
CA GLY A 700 -11.51 14.48 9.28
C GLY A 700 -11.29 14.45 10.79
N LYS A 701 -10.92 15.58 11.40
CA LYS A 701 -10.75 15.69 12.87
C LYS A 701 -12.06 15.46 13.63
N THR A 702 -13.18 15.90 13.09
CA THR A 702 -14.52 15.67 13.68
C THR A 702 -14.86 14.18 13.63
N LEU A 703 -14.58 13.50 12.53
CA LEU A 703 -14.76 12.05 12.41
C LEU A 703 -13.86 11.29 13.38
N ASP A 704 -12.58 11.67 13.51
CA ASP A 704 -11.66 11.09 14.51
C ASP A 704 -12.21 11.25 15.95
N ALA A 705 -12.79 12.42 16.28
CA ALA A 705 -13.43 12.67 17.57
C ALA A 705 -14.70 11.82 17.76
N LEU A 706 -15.52 11.66 16.72
CA LEU A 706 -16.72 10.81 16.75
C LEU A 706 -16.35 9.34 16.94
N ILE A 707 -15.32 8.83 16.26
CA ILE A 707 -14.80 7.46 16.43
C ILE A 707 -14.34 7.26 17.88
N LYS A 708 -13.52 8.18 18.40
CA LYS A 708 -13.03 8.15 19.79
C LYS A 708 -14.16 8.19 20.80
N GLY A 709 -15.19 8.99 20.55
CA GLY A 709 -16.33 9.20 21.43
C GLY A 709 -17.38 8.09 21.42
N GLN A 710 -17.29 7.09 20.55
CA GLN A 710 -18.22 5.96 20.57
C GLN A 710 -18.09 5.21 21.90
N PRO A 711 -19.19 4.88 22.61
CA PRO A 711 -19.12 4.03 23.78
C PRO A 711 -18.67 2.62 23.40
N ASP A 712 -18.00 1.91 24.30
CA ASP A 712 -17.52 0.54 24.03
C ASP A 712 -18.67 -0.46 23.84
N SER A 713 -19.87 -0.10 24.27
CA SER A 713 -21.11 -0.86 24.07
C SER A 713 -21.84 -0.52 22.76
N ALA A 714 -21.33 0.41 21.95
CA ALA A 714 -21.95 0.77 20.69
C ALA A 714 -21.81 -0.37 19.66
N ASP A 715 -22.70 -0.37 18.69
CA ASP A 715 -22.64 -1.34 17.58
C ASP A 715 -21.38 -1.08 16.71
N PRO A 716 -20.53 -2.11 16.52
CA PRO A 716 -19.30 -1.98 15.74
C PRO A 716 -19.51 -1.48 14.30
N ARG A 717 -20.71 -1.67 13.73
CA ARG A 717 -21.04 -1.19 12.37
C ARG A 717 -21.00 0.34 12.26
N ILE A 718 -21.31 1.05 13.34
CA ILE A 718 -21.18 2.52 13.37
C ILE A 718 -19.70 2.90 13.24
N LEU A 719 -18.83 2.28 14.04
CA LEU A 719 -17.40 2.58 14.03
C LEU A 719 -16.78 2.25 12.67
N THR A 720 -17.12 1.10 12.08
CA THR A 720 -16.59 0.72 10.76
C THR A 720 -17.01 1.71 9.67
N ALA A 721 -18.28 2.14 9.67
CA ALA A 721 -18.78 3.14 8.72
C ALA A 721 -18.10 4.52 8.88
N LEU A 722 -17.87 4.95 10.13
CA LEU A 722 -17.14 6.20 10.43
C LEU A 722 -15.69 6.11 9.96
N ALA A 723 -15.00 5.01 10.28
CA ALA A 723 -13.60 4.80 9.94
C ALA A 723 -13.42 4.65 8.42
N GLU A 724 -14.30 3.90 7.73
CA GLU A 724 -14.29 3.80 6.27
C GLU A 724 -14.52 5.17 5.62
N GLY A 725 -15.47 5.94 6.12
CA GLY A 725 -15.70 7.31 5.63
C GLY A 725 -14.53 8.24 5.86
N ARG A 726 -13.84 8.12 7.01
CA ARG A 726 -12.70 8.94 7.41
C ARG A 726 -11.43 8.66 6.62
N TYR A 727 -11.11 7.36 6.45
CA TYR A 727 -9.82 6.94 5.89
C TYR A 727 -9.91 6.48 4.43
N GLY A 728 -11.12 6.26 3.91
CA GLY A 728 -11.33 5.90 2.50
C GLY A 728 -11.02 4.43 2.14
N MET A 729 -10.85 3.56 3.15
CA MET A 729 -10.61 2.14 2.98
C MET A 729 -11.66 1.32 3.73
N ALA A 730 -11.88 0.06 3.33
CA ALA A 730 -12.85 -0.81 3.99
C ALA A 730 -12.41 -1.18 5.41
N PHE A 731 -13.36 -1.19 6.34
CA PHE A 731 -13.16 -1.65 7.72
C PHE A 731 -14.02 -2.86 8.01
N ALA A 732 -13.47 -3.84 8.74
CA ALA A 732 -14.20 -5.03 9.18
C ALA A 732 -13.80 -5.42 10.60
N VAL A 733 -14.78 -5.83 11.39
CA VAL A 733 -14.60 -6.41 12.72
C VAL A 733 -15.05 -7.85 12.70
N ASP A 734 -14.58 -8.65 13.66
CA ASP A 734 -15.00 -10.05 13.81
C ASP A 734 -16.42 -10.11 14.36
N PRO A 735 -17.41 -10.60 13.59
CA PRO A 735 -18.78 -10.66 14.05
C PRO A 735 -19.02 -11.71 15.15
N SER A 736 -18.08 -12.63 15.35
CA SER A 736 -18.14 -13.69 16.37
C SER A 736 -17.52 -13.28 17.71
N ALA A 737 -16.83 -12.12 17.76
CA ALA A 737 -16.20 -11.64 18.98
C ALA A 737 -17.17 -10.88 19.90
N ASP A 738 -16.78 -10.68 21.15
CA ASP A 738 -17.49 -9.76 22.04
C ASP A 738 -17.44 -8.33 21.46
N PRO A 739 -18.59 -7.74 21.10
CA PRO A 739 -18.63 -6.40 20.48
C PRO A 739 -17.92 -5.33 21.28
N LYS A 740 -17.94 -5.42 22.61
CA LYS A 740 -17.29 -4.46 23.49
C LYS A 740 -15.76 -4.51 23.36
N ASN A 741 -15.19 -5.71 23.24
CA ASN A 741 -13.75 -5.87 23.06
C ASN A 741 -13.31 -5.43 21.64
N GLU A 742 -14.11 -5.75 20.62
CA GLU A 742 -13.88 -5.28 19.26
C GLU A 742 -13.89 -3.75 19.17
N MET A 743 -14.87 -3.11 19.79
CA MET A 743 -14.97 -1.65 19.86
C MET A 743 -13.74 -1.02 20.49
N LYS A 744 -13.27 -1.55 21.63
CA LYS A 744 -12.04 -1.07 22.28
C LYS A 744 -10.83 -1.20 21.38
N SER A 745 -10.64 -2.38 20.78
CA SER A 745 -9.49 -2.66 19.92
C SER A 745 -9.49 -1.77 18.68
N MET A 746 -10.62 -1.65 18.00
CA MET A 746 -10.71 -0.80 16.81
C MET A 746 -10.55 0.68 17.12
N LYS A 747 -10.99 1.15 18.29
CA LYS A 747 -10.74 2.52 18.75
C LYS A 747 -9.25 2.79 18.95
N VAL A 748 -8.47 1.81 19.45
CA VAL A 748 -7.01 1.94 19.58
C VAL A 748 -6.36 2.03 18.20
N VAL A 749 -6.75 1.18 17.26
CA VAL A 749 -6.27 1.22 15.86
C VAL A 749 -6.59 2.57 15.21
N CYS A 750 -7.85 3.01 15.29
CA CYS A 750 -8.26 4.30 14.74
C CYS A 750 -7.59 5.50 15.42
N ALA A 751 -7.34 5.41 16.75
CA ALA A 751 -6.61 6.46 17.46
C ALA A 751 -5.14 6.58 17.01
N MET A 752 -4.52 5.47 16.59
CA MET A 752 -3.21 5.50 15.94
C MET A 752 -3.30 6.09 14.53
N PHE A 753 -4.29 5.70 13.74
CA PHE A 753 -4.51 6.24 12.40
C PHE A 753 -4.77 7.76 12.41
N ALA A 754 -5.47 8.26 13.44
CA ALA A 754 -5.71 9.69 13.61
C ALA A 754 -4.42 10.50 13.86
N LYS A 755 -3.32 9.85 14.26
CA LYS A 755 -1.99 10.50 14.40
C LYS A 755 -1.23 10.56 13.07
N ILE A 756 -1.57 9.70 12.12
CA ILE A 756 -0.87 9.52 10.85
C ILE A 756 -1.82 9.56 9.63
N PRO A 757 -2.79 10.49 9.59
CA PRO A 757 -3.81 10.48 8.54
C PRO A 757 -3.21 10.69 7.14
N GLN A 758 -2.09 11.40 7.02
CA GLN A 758 -1.40 11.67 5.76
C GLN A 758 -0.78 10.41 5.13
N ASP A 759 -0.48 9.40 5.94
CA ASP A 759 0.12 8.14 5.48
C ASP A 759 -0.94 7.11 5.06
N ILE A 760 -2.20 7.38 5.38
CA ILE A 760 -3.34 6.48 5.21
C ILE A 760 -4.32 7.00 4.18
N VAL A 761 -4.80 8.25 4.35
CA VAL A 761 -5.80 8.83 3.45
C VAL A 761 -5.19 9.02 2.05
N GLY A 762 -5.76 8.32 1.08
CA GLY A 762 -5.25 8.31 -0.29
C GLY A 762 -4.08 7.35 -0.54
N ASN A 763 -3.63 6.60 0.48
CA ASN A 763 -2.67 5.51 0.26
C ASN A 763 -3.37 4.31 -0.36
N THR A 764 -3.18 4.14 -1.66
CA THR A 764 -3.84 3.07 -2.44
C THR A 764 -3.26 1.68 -2.19
N SER A 765 -2.12 1.59 -1.52
CA SER A 765 -1.56 0.31 -1.05
C SER A 765 -2.27 -0.21 0.21
N ILE A 766 -3.07 0.62 0.89
CA ILE A 766 -3.89 0.18 2.03
C ILE A 766 -5.36 0.24 1.61
N THR A 767 -5.97 -0.91 1.37
CA THR A 767 -7.35 -1.00 0.85
C THR A 767 -8.36 -1.43 1.90
N ARG A 768 -7.91 -2.16 2.92
CA ARG A 768 -8.78 -2.74 3.95
C ARG A 768 -8.04 -2.86 5.27
N VAL A 769 -8.79 -2.64 6.34
CA VAL A 769 -8.37 -2.95 7.71
C VAL A 769 -9.39 -3.89 8.35
N SER A 770 -8.91 -4.96 8.98
CA SER A 770 -9.75 -5.89 9.73
C SER A 770 -9.14 -6.13 11.10
N HIS A 771 -10.00 -6.31 12.10
CA HIS A 771 -9.58 -6.74 13.43
C HIS A 771 -10.30 -8.03 13.80
N LYS A 772 -9.58 -8.93 14.48
CA LYS A 772 -10.11 -10.16 15.04
C LYS A 772 -9.67 -10.28 16.50
N ASP A 773 -10.66 -10.29 17.39
CA ASP A 773 -10.37 -10.53 18.79
C ASP A 773 -9.84 -11.97 19.00
N LYS A 774 -8.66 -12.10 19.59
CA LYS A 774 -8.14 -13.37 20.06
C LYS A 774 -8.19 -13.41 21.59
N THR A 775 -8.82 -14.43 22.10
CA THR A 775 -8.96 -14.65 23.54
C THR A 775 -7.63 -15.01 24.24
N ASN A 776 -6.66 -15.53 23.50
CA ASN A 776 -5.31 -15.81 23.98
C ASN A 776 -4.43 -14.54 23.91
N LYS A 777 -3.34 -14.52 24.68
CA LYS A 777 -2.44 -13.36 24.88
C LYS A 777 -1.68 -12.90 23.61
N SER A 778 -1.94 -13.46 22.45
CA SER A 778 -1.25 -13.15 21.22
C SER A 778 -1.84 -11.87 20.62
N VAL A 779 -1.07 -10.80 20.60
CA VAL A 779 -1.33 -9.60 19.82
C VAL A 779 -0.42 -9.63 18.61
N GLY A 780 -0.93 -9.21 17.48
CA GLY A 780 -0.15 -9.13 16.23
C GLY A 780 -0.92 -8.48 15.11
N GLY A 781 -0.24 -8.31 14.02
CA GLY A 781 -0.79 -7.79 12.79
C GLY A 781 -0.23 -8.54 11.59
N GLY A 782 -0.65 -8.15 10.42
CA GLY A 782 -0.10 -8.62 9.15
C GLY A 782 -0.62 -7.76 8.02
N TYR A 783 0.29 -7.27 7.22
CA TYR A 783 0.00 -6.60 5.96
C TYR A 783 0.15 -7.60 4.81
N THR A 784 -0.81 -7.61 3.92
CA THR A 784 -0.76 -8.44 2.71
C THR A 784 -0.56 -7.54 1.49
N PRO A 785 0.67 -7.42 0.95
CA PRO A 785 0.98 -6.48 -0.14
C PRO A 785 0.07 -6.65 -1.35
N ALA A 786 -0.18 -7.89 -1.73
CA ALA A 786 -0.99 -8.24 -2.88
C ALA A 786 -2.46 -7.79 -2.80
N SER A 787 -3.03 -7.60 -1.61
CA SER A 787 -4.40 -7.14 -1.40
C SER A 787 -4.49 -5.75 -0.75
N GLY A 788 -3.38 -5.23 -0.24
CA GLY A 788 -3.38 -4.02 0.58
C GLY A 788 -4.19 -4.17 1.88
N ALA A 789 -4.34 -5.40 2.36
CA ALA A 789 -5.13 -5.67 3.55
C ALA A 789 -4.26 -5.68 4.80
N ILE A 790 -4.66 -4.91 5.80
CA ILE A 790 -4.12 -4.96 7.16
C ILE A 790 -5.05 -5.84 8.01
N GLY A 791 -4.49 -6.90 8.59
CA GLY A 791 -5.16 -7.74 9.57
C GLY A 791 -4.58 -7.48 10.96
N MET A 792 -5.44 -7.14 11.93
CA MET A 792 -5.05 -6.90 13.31
C MET A 792 -5.64 -7.97 14.22
N THR A 793 -4.92 -8.37 15.26
CA THR A 793 -5.41 -9.34 16.27
C THR A 793 -5.02 -8.91 17.67
N GLY A 794 -5.85 -9.23 18.66
CA GLY A 794 -5.54 -9.03 20.08
C GLY A 794 -6.29 -7.87 20.72
N ARG A 795 -6.05 -7.69 22.01
CA ARG A 795 -6.71 -6.68 22.87
C ARG A 795 -5.69 -5.69 23.44
N PRO A 796 -6.06 -4.40 23.57
CA PRO A 796 -5.16 -3.36 24.07
C PRO A 796 -4.57 -3.67 25.46
N GLU A 797 -5.39 -4.15 26.38
CA GLU A 797 -5.01 -4.37 27.77
C GLU A 797 -4.06 -5.57 27.96
N LYS A 798 -3.80 -6.35 26.91
CA LYS A 798 -3.11 -7.65 27.02
C LYS A 798 -1.64 -7.64 26.68
N ALA A 799 -1.16 -6.60 26.01
CA ALA A 799 0.23 -6.49 25.63
C ALA A 799 0.68 -5.03 25.56
N GLU A 800 1.86 -4.77 26.06
CA GLU A 800 2.55 -3.49 25.94
C GLU A 800 3.89 -3.72 25.26
N GLN A 801 4.20 -2.91 24.26
CA GLN A 801 5.54 -2.87 23.66
C GLN A 801 6.41 -1.95 24.50
N GLU A 802 7.49 -2.52 25.04
CA GLU A 802 8.52 -1.77 25.75
C GLU A 802 9.68 -1.48 24.80
N PHE A 803 10.11 -0.24 24.73
CA PHE A 803 11.27 0.20 23.98
C PHE A 803 12.39 0.57 24.96
N GLY A 804 13.63 0.24 24.61
CA GLY A 804 14.78 0.44 25.49
C GLY A 804 15.04 -0.79 26.36
N SER A 805 14.07 -1.23 27.15
CA SER A 805 14.14 -2.50 27.91
C SER A 805 13.68 -3.70 27.08
N ALA A 806 12.89 -3.52 26.06
CA ALA A 806 12.47 -4.59 25.12
C ALA A 806 13.64 -5.13 24.27
N LEU A 807 14.73 -4.42 24.26
CA LEU A 807 15.99 -4.92 23.73
C LEU A 807 16.67 -5.87 24.73
N SER A 808 16.09 -6.07 25.92
CA SER A 808 16.52 -7.01 26.94
C SER A 808 15.34 -7.84 27.42
N LYS A 809 15.32 -9.13 27.10
CA LYS A 809 14.46 -10.10 27.77
C LYS A 809 15.08 -10.51 29.12
N THR A 810 14.25 -10.73 30.11
CA THR A 810 14.69 -11.38 31.35
C THR A 810 14.62 -12.89 31.18
N LYS A 811 15.76 -13.56 31.15
CA LYS A 811 15.87 -15.02 31.27
C LYS A 811 16.45 -15.35 32.61
N ASN A 812 15.71 -16.08 33.45
CA ASN A 812 16.10 -16.44 34.83
C ASN A 812 16.46 -15.20 35.70
N GLY A 813 15.67 -14.12 35.59
CA GLY A 813 15.89 -12.90 36.35
C GLY A 813 17.07 -12.03 35.92
N LYS A 814 17.76 -12.39 34.81
CA LYS A 814 18.85 -11.58 34.24
C LYS A 814 18.42 -10.99 32.88
N PRO A 815 18.69 -9.70 32.65
CA PRO A 815 18.42 -9.10 31.33
C PRO A 815 19.27 -9.81 30.28
N VAL A 816 18.62 -10.22 29.18
CA VAL A 816 19.25 -10.78 27.98
C VAL A 816 18.93 -9.81 26.83
N SER A 817 19.95 -9.24 26.23
CA SER A 817 19.78 -8.36 25.07
C SER A 817 19.21 -9.13 23.87
N GLU A 818 18.15 -8.63 23.28
CA GLU A 818 17.61 -9.17 22.03
C GLU A 818 18.42 -8.75 20.80
N LEU A 819 19.21 -7.69 20.90
CA LEU A 819 20.08 -7.23 19.84
C LEU A 819 21.55 -7.48 20.19
N PRO A 820 22.39 -7.85 19.21
CA PRO A 820 23.80 -8.08 19.44
C PRO A 820 24.54 -6.77 19.76
N GLY A 821 25.45 -6.84 20.72
CA GLY A 821 26.31 -5.73 21.04
C GLY A 821 25.64 -4.60 21.81
N LYS A 822 26.38 -3.53 22.01
CA LYS A 822 25.82 -2.28 22.53
C LYS A 822 25.06 -1.59 21.42
N ILE A 823 23.74 -1.38 21.63
CA ILE A 823 23.00 -0.46 20.78
C ILE A 823 23.64 0.91 20.90
N ASP A 824 23.78 1.57 19.78
CA ASP A 824 24.25 2.94 19.73
C ASP A 824 23.36 3.81 20.65
N PRO A 825 23.94 4.47 21.66
CA PRO A 825 23.16 5.29 22.60
C PRO A 825 22.30 6.35 21.92
N ASP A 826 22.74 6.85 20.76
CA ASP A 826 22.00 7.85 19.96
C ASP A 826 20.75 7.26 19.30
N CYS A 827 20.68 5.92 19.15
CA CYS A 827 19.53 5.21 18.60
C CYS A 827 18.51 4.82 19.67
N GLN A 828 18.87 4.85 20.95
CA GLN A 828 17.96 4.49 22.02
C GLN A 828 16.87 5.55 22.23
N PRO A 829 15.63 5.13 22.55
CA PRO A 829 14.58 6.07 22.93
C PRO A 829 14.99 6.89 24.16
N ALA A 830 14.77 8.19 24.12
CA ALA A 830 15.13 9.10 25.21
C ALA A 830 14.33 8.85 26.51
N ASN A 831 13.19 8.15 26.44
CA ASN A 831 12.33 7.79 27.56
C ASN A 831 11.74 6.40 27.33
N GLU A 832 11.94 5.51 28.28
CA GLU A 832 11.28 4.20 28.34
C GLU A 832 9.78 4.36 28.62
N LYS A 833 9.01 4.65 27.60
CA LYS A 833 7.56 4.64 27.73
C LYS A 833 7.01 3.43 27.02
N LYS A 834 6.20 2.68 27.74
CA LYS A 834 5.39 1.61 27.19
C LYS A 834 4.41 2.20 26.17
N VAL A 835 4.18 1.47 25.11
CA VAL A 835 3.16 1.76 24.10
C VAL A 835 2.23 0.57 24.07
N ASP A 836 0.94 0.83 23.93
CA ASP A 836 -0.02 -0.22 23.61
C ASP A 836 0.43 -0.97 22.37
N PHE A 837 0.60 -2.29 22.48
CA PHE A 837 1.17 -3.09 21.40
C PHE A 837 0.24 -3.16 20.18
N LEU A 838 -1.08 -3.10 20.38
CA LEU A 838 -2.03 -3.05 19.27
C LEU A 838 -1.90 -1.74 18.47
N ALA A 839 -1.69 -0.61 19.17
CA ALA A 839 -1.44 0.67 18.53
C ALA A 839 -0.10 0.67 17.76
N PHE A 840 0.94 0.07 18.36
CA PHE A 840 2.24 -0.07 17.71
C PHE A 840 2.15 -0.96 16.46
N ALA A 841 1.51 -2.15 16.61
CA ALA A 841 1.30 -3.06 15.50
C ALA A 841 0.47 -2.42 14.37
N ALA A 842 -0.53 -1.60 14.70
CA ALA A 842 -1.29 -0.86 13.68
C ALA A 842 -0.41 0.12 12.90
N ALA A 843 0.51 0.81 13.57
CA ALA A 843 1.49 1.68 12.89
C ALA A 843 2.49 0.87 12.07
N HIS A 844 2.92 -0.29 12.55
CA HIS A 844 3.81 -1.22 11.86
C HIS A 844 3.20 -1.69 10.53
N GLU A 845 1.93 -2.13 10.56
CA GLU A 845 1.25 -2.58 9.34
C GLU A 845 1.00 -1.44 8.34
N VAL A 846 0.75 -0.21 8.84
CA VAL A 846 0.73 0.98 7.97
C VAL A 846 2.12 1.22 7.38
N GLY A 847 3.19 0.97 8.13
CA GLY A 847 4.57 1.05 7.65
C GLY A 847 4.79 0.17 6.41
N HIS A 848 4.34 -1.09 6.44
CA HIS A 848 4.37 -1.95 5.26
C HIS A 848 3.58 -1.36 4.08
N GLY A 849 2.40 -0.79 4.32
CA GLY A 849 1.63 -0.11 3.28
C GLY A 849 2.32 1.14 2.72
N VAL A 850 3.09 1.86 3.53
CA VAL A 850 3.91 3.00 3.09
C VAL A 850 5.11 2.53 2.29
N ASP A 851 5.82 1.48 2.75
CA ASP A 851 6.92 0.85 2.01
C ASP A 851 6.45 0.38 0.63
N ASP A 852 5.35 -0.36 0.57
CA ASP A 852 4.76 -0.87 -0.68
C ASP A 852 4.38 0.28 -1.63
N SER A 853 3.71 1.33 -1.11
CA SER A 853 3.27 2.48 -1.92
C SER A 853 4.44 3.25 -2.54
N GLN A 854 5.59 3.30 -1.87
CA GLN A 854 6.79 4.01 -2.29
C GLN A 854 7.84 3.08 -2.91
N SER A 855 7.67 1.76 -2.76
CA SER A 855 8.70 0.74 -3.05
C SER A 855 10.04 1.10 -2.38
N PHE A 856 9.97 1.53 -1.12
CA PHE A 856 11.10 2.16 -0.44
C PHE A 856 12.26 1.18 -0.23
N MET A 857 11.98 0.01 0.39
CA MET A 857 13.01 -1.00 0.65
C MET A 857 13.50 -1.65 -0.64
N ALA A 858 12.66 -1.86 -1.62
CA ALA A 858 13.06 -2.37 -2.92
C ALA A 858 14.10 -1.46 -3.63
N LYS A 859 14.01 -0.13 -3.41
CA LYS A 859 14.95 0.85 -4.01
C LYS A 859 16.17 1.15 -3.15
N ASN A 860 16.03 1.02 -1.84
CA ASN A 860 17.03 1.56 -0.91
C ASN A 860 17.60 0.50 0.02
N GLY A 861 16.94 -0.63 0.24
CA GLY A 861 17.30 -1.63 1.24
C GLY A 861 18.73 -2.15 1.13
N ASN A 862 19.28 -2.21 -0.08
CA ASN A 862 20.64 -2.65 -0.35
C ASN A 862 21.73 -1.64 0.08
N LYS A 863 21.37 -0.41 0.43
CA LYS A 863 22.32 0.61 0.91
C LYS A 863 22.57 0.42 2.41
N ALA A 864 23.81 0.63 2.87
CA ALA A 864 24.20 0.47 4.28
C ALA A 864 23.36 1.33 5.25
N ALA A 865 22.92 2.53 4.83
CA ALA A 865 22.04 3.40 5.61
C ALA A 865 20.65 2.77 5.89
N PHE A 866 20.23 1.79 5.10
CA PHE A 866 18.96 1.10 5.19
C PHE A 866 19.12 -0.39 5.53
N GLY A 867 20.22 -0.77 6.15
CA GLY A 867 20.51 -2.11 6.62
C GLY A 867 21.36 -2.97 5.69
N GLY A 868 21.63 -2.53 4.47
CA GLY A 868 22.48 -3.25 3.50
C GLY A 868 21.90 -4.60 3.09
N TRP A 869 20.57 -4.70 2.93
CA TRP A 869 19.86 -5.94 2.65
C TRP A 869 20.14 -6.48 1.25
N THR A 870 20.26 -7.80 1.17
CA THR A 870 20.27 -8.54 -0.09
C THR A 870 19.27 -9.69 0.03
N GLU A 871 18.32 -9.76 -0.88
CA GLU A 871 17.41 -10.89 -1.04
C GLU A 871 18.00 -11.84 -2.09
N HIS A 872 18.22 -13.10 -1.70
CA HIS A 872 18.86 -14.08 -2.56
C HIS A 872 17.85 -14.87 -3.41
N GLY A 873 16.58 -14.80 -3.08
CA GLY A 873 15.50 -15.40 -3.86
C GLY A 873 15.64 -16.92 -4.00
N ALA A 874 15.45 -17.42 -5.22
CA ALA A 874 15.60 -18.82 -5.57
C ALA A 874 17.03 -19.19 -6.01
N ASP A 875 17.87 -18.20 -6.31
CA ASP A 875 19.26 -18.43 -6.68
C ASP A 875 20.13 -18.51 -5.44
N MET A 876 20.35 -19.74 -4.97
CA MET A 876 21.17 -20.03 -3.81
C MET A 876 22.64 -20.26 -4.15
N GLN A 877 23.04 -20.27 -5.41
CA GLN A 877 24.42 -20.51 -5.80
C GLN A 877 25.35 -19.44 -5.22
N ALA A 878 24.98 -18.17 -5.31
CA ALA A 878 25.77 -17.07 -4.77
C ALA A 878 25.93 -17.16 -3.23
N VAL A 879 24.91 -17.65 -2.53
CA VAL A 879 25.00 -17.90 -1.08
C VAL A 879 25.92 -19.09 -0.80
N ALA A 880 25.77 -20.19 -1.55
CA ALA A 880 26.61 -21.37 -1.42
C ALA A 880 28.10 -21.08 -1.67
N ASP A 881 28.41 -20.24 -2.66
CA ASP A 881 29.76 -19.81 -3.04
C ASP A 881 30.44 -18.95 -1.95
N ILE A 882 29.66 -18.37 -1.03
CA ILE A 882 30.18 -17.61 0.11
C ILE A 882 30.25 -18.49 1.36
N VAL A 883 29.17 -19.19 1.67
CA VAL A 883 29.01 -19.94 2.91
C VAL A 883 29.89 -21.21 2.91
N GLY A 884 29.87 -21.97 1.84
CA GLY A 884 30.65 -23.21 1.74
C GLY A 884 32.16 -23.02 1.98
N PRO A 885 32.82 -22.09 1.27
CA PRO A 885 34.24 -21.78 1.50
C PRO A 885 34.54 -21.24 2.90
N HIS A 886 33.60 -20.49 3.53
CA HIS A 886 33.77 -19.99 4.88
C HIS A 886 34.02 -21.15 5.89
N PHE A 887 33.25 -22.22 5.75
CA PHE A 887 33.37 -23.41 6.59
C PHE A 887 34.43 -24.40 6.07
N LYS A 888 35.19 -24.06 5.02
CA LYS A 888 36.14 -24.96 4.35
C LYS A 888 35.51 -26.27 3.86
N PHE A 889 34.25 -26.24 3.56
CA PHE A 889 33.42 -27.37 3.14
C PHE A 889 32.78 -27.09 1.77
N TYR A 890 33.64 -26.86 0.73
CA TYR A 890 33.14 -26.47 -0.61
C TYR A 890 34.18 -26.80 -1.72
N THR A 891 34.96 -27.84 -1.57
CA THR A 891 36.06 -28.13 -2.52
C THR A 891 35.72 -29.22 -3.53
N THR A 892 34.95 -30.24 -3.12
CA THR A 892 34.53 -31.33 -4.04
C THR A 892 33.14 -31.05 -4.62
N PRO A 893 32.81 -31.65 -5.79
CA PRO A 893 31.48 -31.53 -6.37
C PRO A 893 30.35 -31.97 -5.40
N GLU A 894 30.58 -33.05 -4.64
CA GLU A 894 29.63 -33.61 -3.69
C GLU A 894 29.39 -32.65 -2.52
N GLN A 895 30.45 -31.96 -2.05
CA GLN A 895 30.31 -30.92 -1.00
C GLN A 895 29.53 -29.69 -1.50
N LYS A 896 29.80 -29.27 -2.75
CA LYS A 896 29.06 -28.15 -3.38
C LYS A 896 27.59 -28.51 -3.55
N ASP A 897 27.28 -29.71 -4.00
CA ASP A 897 25.90 -30.20 -4.11
C ASP A 897 25.23 -30.29 -2.73
N TYR A 898 25.94 -30.75 -1.71
CA TYR A 898 25.43 -30.81 -0.34
C TYR A 898 25.05 -29.44 0.19
N VAL A 899 25.95 -28.46 0.09
CA VAL A 899 25.69 -27.08 0.56
C VAL A 899 24.49 -26.47 -0.17
N LEU A 900 24.48 -26.55 -1.49
CA LEU A 900 23.40 -25.99 -2.30
C LEU A 900 22.05 -26.68 -2.04
N SER A 901 22.02 -28.00 -1.98
CA SER A 901 20.79 -28.76 -1.70
C SER A 901 20.25 -28.47 -0.31
N THR A 902 21.14 -28.33 0.69
CA THR A 902 20.76 -27.95 2.06
C THR A 902 20.14 -26.57 2.09
N LEU A 903 20.77 -25.55 1.46
CA LEU A 903 20.21 -24.19 1.39
C LEU A 903 18.86 -24.15 0.68
N LEU A 904 18.65 -24.99 -0.32
CA LEU A 904 17.39 -25.12 -1.05
C LEU A 904 16.35 -25.96 -0.31
N SER A 905 16.70 -26.56 0.84
CA SER A 905 15.85 -27.52 1.58
C SER A 905 15.35 -28.67 0.67
N LYS A 906 16.18 -29.09 -0.27
CA LYS A 906 15.92 -30.21 -1.17
C LYS A 906 16.54 -31.49 -0.59
N PRO A 907 15.88 -32.64 -0.71
CA PRO A 907 16.54 -33.89 -0.39
C PRO A 907 17.78 -34.03 -1.29
N THR A 908 18.92 -34.31 -0.69
CA THR A 908 20.15 -34.60 -1.43
C THR A 908 19.92 -35.85 -2.29
N THR A 909 20.08 -35.73 -3.59
CA THR A 909 20.04 -36.85 -4.52
C THR A 909 21.35 -37.64 -4.47
N THR A 910 22.38 -37.09 -3.88
CA THR A 910 23.69 -37.71 -3.63
C THR A 910 23.64 -38.52 -2.33
N PRO A 911 24.21 -39.72 -2.29
CA PRO A 911 24.34 -40.49 -1.07
C PRO A 911 25.03 -39.64 -0.01
N PRO A 912 24.71 -39.84 1.29
CA PRO A 912 25.33 -39.06 2.35
C PRO A 912 26.85 -39.09 2.16
N VAL A 913 27.45 -37.90 2.13
CA VAL A 913 28.91 -37.75 1.97
C VAL A 913 29.56 -38.77 2.88
N PRO A 914 30.35 -39.69 2.34
CA PRO A 914 31.00 -40.70 3.15
C PRO A 914 31.69 -40.01 4.32
N THR A 915 31.66 -40.66 5.50
CA THR A 915 32.24 -40.12 6.74
C THR A 915 33.66 -39.62 6.43
N ALA A 916 33.79 -38.33 6.26
CA ALA A 916 35.04 -37.73 5.83
C ALA A 916 36.03 -37.84 7.00
N PRO A 917 37.25 -38.28 6.79
CA PRO A 917 38.22 -38.40 7.88
C PRO A 917 38.67 -37.03 8.37
N GLY A 918 38.71 -36.80 9.69
CA GLY A 918 39.38 -35.70 10.31
C GLY A 918 38.69 -34.32 10.18
N ASP A 919 39.39 -33.32 9.65
CA ASP A 919 38.97 -31.92 9.56
C ASP A 919 37.69 -31.69 8.70
N TRP A 920 37.37 -32.60 7.81
CA TRP A 920 36.20 -32.54 6.95
C TRP A 920 34.87 -32.84 7.67
N ALA A 921 34.91 -33.80 8.61
CA ALA A 921 33.75 -34.11 9.44
C ALA A 921 33.37 -32.88 10.31
N LYS A 922 34.41 -32.22 10.82
CA LYS A 922 34.21 -30.99 11.60
C LYS A 922 33.68 -29.85 10.74
N ALA A 923 34.25 -29.62 9.57
CA ALA A 923 33.81 -28.54 8.67
C ALA A 923 32.35 -28.72 8.23
N LYS A 924 31.93 -29.97 7.98
CA LYS A 924 30.53 -30.31 7.70
C LYS A 924 29.67 -30.03 8.92
N GLN A 925 30.06 -30.41 10.11
CA GLN A 925 29.32 -30.17 11.33
C GLN A 925 29.19 -28.66 11.59
N ASP A 926 30.26 -27.88 11.42
CA ASP A 926 30.25 -26.42 11.60
C ASP A 926 29.27 -25.75 10.59
N PHE A 927 29.17 -26.27 9.35
CA PHE A 927 28.20 -25.83 8.37
C PHE A 927 26.76 -26.20 8.76
N ASP A 928 26.54 -27.44 9.23
CA ASP A 928 25.21 -27.91 9.62
C ASP A 928 24.69 -27.13 10.84
N ASP A 929 25.56 -26.90 11.84
CA ASP A 929 25.23 -26.08 13.01
C ASP A 929 24.88 -24.63 12.63
N TRP A 930 25.60 -24.05 11.68
CA TRP A 930 25.28 -22.76 11.12
C TRP A 930 23.92 -22.77 10.40
N PHE A 931 23.69 -23.80 9.57
CA PHE A 931 22.44 -23.90 8.79
C PHE A 931 21.23 -24.11 9.70
N GLU A 932 21.35 -24.92 10.74
CA GLU A 932 20.27 -25.12 11.72
C GLU A 932 19.80 -23.77 12.28
N ILE A 933 20.74 -22.95 12.74
CA ILE A 933 20.43 -21.62 13.30
C ILE A 933 19.92 -20.66 12.23
N ALA A 934 20.60 -20.59 11.08
CA ALA A 934 20.26 -19.65 10.01
C ALA A 934 18.88 -19.92 9.37
N SER A 935 18.45 -21.20 9.36
CA SER A 935 17.16 -21.64 8.78
C SER A 935 15.99 -21.66 9.78
N GLU A 936 16.21 -21.42 11.08
CA GLU A 936 15.13 -21.41 12.10
C GLU A 936 14.03 -20.37 11.81
N GLY A 937 14.30 -19.38 10.97
CA GLY A 937 13.36 -18.32 10.63
C GLY A 937 13.19 -17.23 11.69
N ASP A 938 13.79 -17.37 12.87
CA ASP A 938 13.79 -16.40 13.97
C ASP A 938 15.16 -16.20 14.69
N PRO A 939 16.32 -16.32 14.01
CA PRO A 939 17.63 -16.07 14.63
C PRO A 939 17.84 -14.59 14.98
N TRP A 940 17.06 -13.72 14.44
CA TRP A 940 17.09 -12.27 14.60
C TRP A 940 16.88 -11.79 16.04
N TRP A 941 16.27 -12.58 16.92
CA TRP A 941 15.96 -12.20 18.31
C TRP A 941 17.11 -12.49 19.30
N SER A 942 18.15 -13.25 18.92
CA SER A 942 19.26 -13.65 19.79
C SER A 942 20.59 -13.13 19.26
N GLN A 943 21.39 -12.50 20.15
CA GLN A 943 22.75 -12.08 19.81
C GLN A 943 23.64 -13.26 19.46
N SER A 944 23.66 -14.28 20.32
CA SER A 944 24.53 -15.46 20.13
C SER A 944 24.19 -16.20 18.83
N LYS A 945 22.89 -16.30 18.49
CA LYS A 945 22.48 -16.91 17.21
C LYS A 945 22.90 -16.05 16.02
N SER A 946 22.76 -14.73 16.12
CA SER A 946 23.22 -13.82 15.06
C SER A 946 24.72 -13.86 14.85
N ASP A 947 25.49 -13.96 15.93
CA ASP A 947 26.93 -14.08 15.84
C ASP A 947 27.32 -15.40 15.16
N ALA A 948 26.61 -16.50 15.48
CA ALA A 948 26.86 -17.81 14.87
C ALA A 948 26.56 -17.83 13.35
N ILE A 949 25.65 -16.99 12.87
CA ILE A 949 25.29 -16.91 11.43
C ILE A 949 25.93 -15.71 10.71
N THR A 950 26.87 -15.03 11.36
CA THR A 950 27.62 -13.93 10.76
C THR A 950 28.81 -14.48 9.97
N ILE A 951 28.86 -14.14 8.68
CA ILE A 951 29.97 -14.48 7.78
C ILE A 951 30.58 -13.18 7.27
N GLY A 952 31.84 -12.91 7.62
CA GLY A 952 32.48 -11.62 7.36
C GLY A 952 31.76 -10.47 8.07
N THR A 953 31.24 -9.51 7.33
CA THR A 953 30.50 -8.35 7.85
C THR A 953 28.98 -8.51 7.72
N ARG A 954 28.51 -9.66 7.27
CA ARG A 954 27.09 -9.87 6.96
C ARG A 954 26.48 -11.02 7.75
N ILE A 955 25.22 -10.88 8.07
CA ILE A 955 24.40 -11.94 8.68
C ILE A 955 23.58 -12.58 7.57
N TYR A 956 23.59 -13.91 7.51
CA TYR A 956 22.84 -14.73 6.56
C TYR A 956 21.76 -15.52 7.30
N GLN A 957 20.50 -15.40 6.87
CA GLN A 957 19.39 -16.11 7.50
C GLN A 957 18.23 -16.34 6.55
N GLN A 958 17.38 -17.30 6.87
CA GLN A 958 16.05 -17.38 6.27
C GLN A 958 15.12 -16.34 6.88
N ALA A 959 14.42 -15.57 6.01
CA ALA A 959 13.28 -14.77 6.42
C ALA A 959 12.08 -15.67 6.77
N TYR A 960 11.07 -15.10 7.43
CA TYR A 960 9.84 -15.85 7.75
C TYR A 960 9.11 -16.41 6.49
N THR A 961 9.38 -15.86 5.31
CA THR A 961 8.92 -16.34 4.00
C THR A 961 9.69 -17.55 3.49
N ARG A 962 10.65 -18.03 4.25
CA ARG A 962 11.64 -19.05 3.87
C ARG A 962 12.57 -18.65 2.70
N ASN A 963 12.56 -17.38 2.30
CA ASN A 963 13.56 -16.83 1.39
C ASN A 963 14.83 -16.52 2.16
N TRP A 964 15.98 -16.75 1.54
CA TRP A 964 17.27 -16.37 2.12
C TRP A 964 17.52 -14.89 1.92
N VAL A 965 17.95 -14.25 3.00
CA VAL A 965 18.35 -12.84 3.02
C VAL A 965 19.69 -12.69 3.71
N SER A 966 20.40 -11.62 3.39
CA SER A 966 21.55 -11.19 4.19
C SER A 966 21.51 -9.69 4.41
N TYR A 967 22.12 -9.20 5.48
CA TYR A 967 22.21 -7.79 5.82
C TYR A 967 23.49 -7.46 6.58
N ASP A 968 23.81 -6.17 6.66
CA ASP A 968 25.04 -5.72 7.34
C ASP A 968 24.92 -5.95 8.86
N ALA A 969 25.87 -6.69 9.45
CA ALA A 969 25.89 -6.97 10.88
C ALA A 969 25.92 -5.67 11.71
N ALA A 970 26.61 -4.64 11.22
CA ALA A 970 26.67 -3.31 11.85
C ALA A 970 25.30 -2.62 11.97
N ALA A 971 24.32 -2.96 11.12
CA ALA A 971 22.98 -2.39 11.19
C ALA A 971 22.26 -2.75 12.50
N ARG A 972 22.65 -3.86 13.16
CA ARG A 972 22.01 -4.28 14.40
C ARG A 972 22.24 -3.32 15.58
N SER A 973 23.37 -2.63 15.60
CA SER A 973 23.61 -1.60 16.63
C SER A 973 22.67 -0.40 16.58
N LYS A 974 22.00 -0.21 15.43
CA LYS A 974 21.02 0.86 15.17
C LYS A 974 19.59 0.34 15.15
N GLY A 975 19.35 -0.86 15.65
CA GLY A 975 18.03 -1.46 15.70
C GLY A 975 17.15 -0.87 16.80
N LEU A 976 15.84 -0.92 16.58
CA LEU A 976 14.82 -0.57 17.57
C LEU A 976 14.33 -1.82 18.33
N THR A 977 14.11 -2.89 17.59
CA THR A 977 13.63 -4.19 18.10
C THR A 977 14.40 -5.33 17.43
N GLY A 978 14.37 -6.52 18.03
CA GLY A 978 14.91 -7.72 17.39
C GLY A 978 14.10 -8.10 16.15
N TYR A 979 12.78 -7.95 16.19
CA TYR A 979 11.85 -8.27 15.10
C TYR A 979 12.18 -7.54 13.79
N GLN A 980 12.73 -6.35 13.91
CA GLN A 980 13.18 -5.52 12.80
C GLN A 980 14.10 -6.26 11.80
N PHE A 981 14.89 -7.23 12.29
CA PHE A 981 15.88 -7.94 11.47
C PHE A 981 15.35 -9.24 10.85
N ARG A 982 14.06 -9.44 10.87
CA ARG A 982 13.42 -10.63 10.31
C ARG A 982 13.34 -10.63 8.78
N ALA A 983 13.14 -9.46 8.20
CA ALA A 983 13.08 -9.24 6.74
C ALA A 983 13.27 -7.74 6.42
N PRO A 984 13.57 -7.37 5.16
CA PRO A 984 13.71 -5.96 4.77
C PRO A 984 12.47 -5.12 5.07
N GLY A 985 11.28 -5.62 4.76
CA GLY A 985 10.01 -4.92 5.05
C GLY A 985 9.76 -4.74 6.54
N GLU A 986 10.14 -5.73 7.38
CA GLU A 986 10.05 -5.62 8.83
C GLU A 986 10.99 -4.55 9.37
N TRP A 987 12.19 -4.44 8.78
CA TRP A 987 13.16 -3.40 9.15
C TRP A 987 12.57 -2.00 8.96
N PHE A 988 11.90 -1.76 7.84
CA PHE A 988 11.23 -0.48 7.59
C PHE A 988 10.04 -0.27 8.52
N ALA A 989 9.15 -1.26 8.63
CA ALA A 989 7.89 -1.16 9.38
C ALA A 989 8.12 -0.91 10.88
N GLU A 990 9.11 -1.56 11.48
CA GLU A 990 9.51 -1.35 12.89
C GLU A 990 10.03 0.07 13.13
N LEU A 991 10.93 0.56 12.28
CA LEU A 991 11.45 1.93 12.37
C LEU A 991 10.35 2.96 12.14
N TYR A 992 9.47 2.73 11.17
CA TYR A 992 8.31 3.57 10.92
C TYR A 992 7.37 3.63 12.12
N ALA A 993 7.00 2.47 12.68
CA ALA A 993 6.15 2.40 13.87
C ALA A 993 6.79 3.07 15.09
N GLY A 994 8.09 2.87 15.28
CA GLY A 994 8.87 3.55 16.32
C GLY A 994 8.85 5.07 16.15
N TYR A 995 9.04 5.56 14.94
CA TYR A 995 8.96 7.00 14.62
C TYR A 995 7.58 7.57 14.89
N ARG A 996 6.51 6.95 14.35
CA ARG A 996 5.13 7.42 14.51
C ARG A 996 4.61 7.31 15.95
N SER A 997 5.19 6.40 16.73
CA SER A 997 4.93 6.27 18.18
C SER A 997 5.80 7.22 19.03
N GLY A 998 6.70 7.99 18.43
CA GLY A 998 7.62 8.88 19.14
C GLY A 998 8.66 8.14 19.97
N LYS A 999 9.07 6.96 19.51
CA LYS A 999 9.95 6.03 20.24
C LYS A 999 11.34 5.85 19.62
N LEU A 1000 11.64 6.52 18.51
CA LEU A 1000 13.01 6.60 18.01
C LEU A 1000 13.84 7.56 18.88
N GLY A 1001 15.10 7.23 19.07
CA GLY A 1001 16.07 8.13 19.69
C GLY A 1001 16.18 9.46 18.90
N LYS A 1002 16.40 10.57 19.60
CA LYS A 1002 16.42 11.91 18.97
C LYS A 1002 17.49 12.07 17.90
N LYS A 1003 18.51 11.23 17.93
CA LYS A 1003 19.61 11.24 16.95
C LYS A 1003 19.64 9.98 16.09
N HIS A 1004 18.56 9.18 16.13
CA HIS A 1004 18.48 7.97 15.32
C HIS A 1004 18.64 8.32 13.84
N PRO A 1005 19.55 7.67 13.08
CA PRO A 1005 19.84 8.03 11.68
C PRO A 1005 18.61 7.85 10.77
N ALA A 1006 17.67 6.98 11.12
CA ALA A 1006 16.43 6.83 10.37
C ALA A 1006 15.55 8.10 10.39
N LEU A 1007 15.70 9.02 11.34
CA LEU A 1007 14.94 10.27 11.36
C LEU A 1007 15.20 11.13 10.12
N GLU A 1008 16.42 11.06 9.55
CA GLU A 1008 16.77 11.82 8.36
C GLU A 1008 15.86 11.54 7.17
N TRP A 1009 15.44 10.31 7.01
CA TRP A 1009 14.58 9.89 5.90
C TRP A 1009 13.12 9.69 6.30
N LEU A 1010 12.83 9.24 7.53
CA LEU A 1010 11.45 9.10 8.02
C LEU A 1010 10.68 10.43 8.08
N THR A 1011 11.37 11.54 8.33
CA THR A 1011 10.76 12.89 8.32
C THR A 1011 10.41 13.38 6.91
N LYS A 1012 10.95 12.75 5.87
CA LYS A 1012 10.74 13.10 4.46
C LYS A 1012 9.72 12.18 3.76
N LEU A 1013 9.25 11.13 4.44
CA LEU A 1013 8.17 10.29 3.97
C LEU A 1013 6.84 11.04 4.04
#